data_5b0e73312abb3f1440c347b8745366cf
#
_entry.id   5b0e73312abb3f1440c347b8745366cf
#
_cell.length_a   1.000
_cell.length_b   1.000
_cell.length_c   1.000
_cell.angle_alpha   90.00
_cell.angle_beta   90.00
_cell.angle_gamma   90.00
#
_symmetry.space_group_name_H-M   'P 1'
#
loop_
_entity.id
_entity.type
_entity.pdbx_description
1 polymer ?
#
loop_
_entity_poly.entity_id
_entity_poly.type
_entity_poly.pdbx_seq_one_letter_code
_entity_poly.pdbx_strand_id
1 'polypeptide(L)'
;MWRACRTLLAGRCNGILRRVTSRREFLAQGAVGVWATRFPRAIVRAAPDELSLANDLVSASWSVSDGRLTALRLVDRASGATLALPPDVFSLLLRDGTVTSSTALRVRSAPRIETLAAEPRAARLSQRVAGKQVVVELEDRDGRFGATWRAVLRDGSRYLRQEVELASIGTPLAIEEIHLLDLDLREAAVLGSVRGSPVAGRGWFAGFEHPLAQSRVAGSRARAWLDRELPLRPGAPLVCSAVIGATGPARVRRVFLDYLERERAHPYRPFLHYNSWYDLGYFSKFDEAGALDVIRAFGTELHERRGVTLDSFLFDDGWDDPATLWHFHAGFPHGFTAVREAAARYGAAPGIWMSPWGGYGKPKEDRLAFGRAQGFETNEGGFALSGPKYYARFRETCLSMIRDSGVNQFKFDGTGNVAHAIPGSAFDSDFDAMIALIGDLRVARPDLYINLTTGTYPSPFFLRYADSIWRGGEDHDFAGVGSDRQQWITYRDADTYRGIVRQGPLFPLNALMLHGLVYARHANRLMTDPGGDFASEIHAYFGTGTQLQEMYVTPSLLTAENWETLAETARWARARAATLVDTHWVGGDPAALEVYGHAAWGAGRGVLVLRNPKDAPQTIALDVAEALELPERDAEPFTARSPWRSERERPPLRLAAGTPHQFTLHPFEVLTLDVTS
;
A
#
# COMPACT_ATOMS: atom_id res chain seq x y z
N MET A 1 14.49 24.52 -3.52
CA MET A 1 14.09 24.42 -2.10
C MET A 1 14.03 22.98 -1.59
N TRP A 2 13.98 22.00 -2.45
CA TRP A 2 13.83 20.55 -2.13
C TRP A 2 15.12 19.79 -1.74
N ARG A 3 16.28 20.37 -1.88
CA ARG A 3 17.55 19.67 -1.55
C ARG A 3 17.83 19.46 -0.06
N ALA A 4 17.10 20.11 0.83
CA ALA A 4 17.35 20.05 2.28
C ALA A 4 16.67 18.87 3.01
N CYS A 5 15.68 18.20 2.41
CA CYS A 5 14.91 17.13 3.08
C CYS A 5 15.54 15.73 3.02
N ARG A 6 16.68 15.54 2.36
CA ARG A 6 17.29 14.20 2.15
C ARG A 6 18.05 13.64 3.34
N THR A 7 18.22 14.37 4.44
CA THR A 7 19.22 13.97 5.48
C THR A 7 18.62 13.57 6.83
N LEU A 8 17.31 13.55 7.03
CA LEU A 8 16.72 13.45 8.38
C LEU A 8 15.76 12.29 8.66
N LEU A 9 15.72 11.25 7.84
CA LEU A 9 14.84 10.09 8.11
C LEU A 9 15.61 8.84 8.55
N ALA A 10 16.32 8.94 9.66
CA ALA A 10 16.89 7.80 10.37
C ALA A 10 16.41 7.81 11.83
N GLY A 11 15.19 7.42 12.09
CA GLY A 11 14.65 7.37 13.45
C GLY A 11 13.39 6.49 13.59
N ARG A 12 13.12 5.97 14.66
CA ARG A 12 12.48 4.82 15.31
C ARG A 12 10.96 4.95 15.60
N CYS A 13 10.17 3.87 15.54
CA CYS A 13 8.69 3.88 15.58
C CYS A 13 7.95 2.83 16.41
N ASN A 14 6.75 3.12 16.86
CA ASN A 14 5.73 2.17 17.35
C ASN A 14 4.30 2.70 17.46
N GLY A 15 3.32 1.84 17.30
CA GLY A 15 1.90 2.13 17.38
C GLY A 15 1.06 1.14 18.20
N ILE A 16 -0.10 1.60 18.64
CA ILE A 16 -1.07 0.88 19.48
C ILE A 16 -2.38 0.66 18.71
N LEU A 17 -2.84 -0.58 18.63
CA LEU A 17 -4.20 -0.92 18.18
C LEU A 17 -5.07 -1.38 19.35
N ARG A 18 -6.12 -0.62 19.69
CA ARG A 18 -7.20 -1.09 20.58
C ARG A 18 -8.38 -1.59 19.73
N ARG A 19 -8.93 -2.74 20.11
CA ARG A 19 -10.23 -3.23 19.61
C ARG A 19 -11.37 -2.44 20.24
N VAL A 20 -12.28 -1.96 19.40
CA VAL A 20 -13.63 -1.55 19.83
C VAL A 20 -14.63 -2.31 18.96
N THR A 21 -15.49 -3.07 19.62
CA THR A 21 -16.63 -3.77 19.01
C THR A 21 -17.90 -2.96 19.19
N SER A 22 -18.58 -2.56 18.15
CA SER A 22 -20.04 -2.42 18.18
C SER A 22 -20.69 -2.37 16.79
N ARG A 23 -21.90 -2.91 16.73
CA ARG A 23 -22.76 -3.14 15.56
C ARG A 23 -23.50 -1.88 15.11
N ARG A 24 -23.73 -1.68 13.81
CA ARG A 24 -25.06 -1.64 13.20
C ARG A 24 -25.02 -1.40 11.68
N GLU A 25 -26.03 -1.94 11.02
CA GLU A 25 -26.24 -2.15 9.60
C GLU A 25 -26.51 -0.88 8.79
N PHE A 26 -26.04 -0.86 7.52
CA PHE A 26 -26.84 -0.37 6.40
C PHE A 26 -26.38 -0.98 5.06
N LEU A 27 -27.34 -1.24 4.21
CA LEU A 27 -27.27 -1.95 2.91
C LEU A 27 -26.79 -1.03 1.79
N ALA A 28 -25.95 -1.55 0.86
CA ALA A 28 -26.05 -1.23 -0.56
C ALA A 28 -25.36 -2.30 -1.42
N GLN A 29 -26.03 -2.66 -2.49
CA GLN A 29 -25.70 -3.74 -3.43
C GLN A 29 -24.59 -3.32 -4.38
N GLY A 30 -23.58 -4.16 -4.53
CA GLY A 30 -22.63 -4.18 -5.65
C GLY A 30 -22.21 -5.63 -5.87
N ALA A 31 -22.74 -6.25 -6.92
CA ALA A 31 -22.46 -7.64 -7.23
C ALA A 31 -21.02 -7.80 -7.73
N VAL A 32 -20.13 -8.17 -6.81
CA VAL A 32 -18.83 -8.79 -7.14
C VAL A 32 -19.07 -10.28 -7.19
N GLY A 33 -18.84 -10.90 -8.35
CA GLY A 33 -18.98 -12.33 -8.55
C GLY A 33 -18.11 -13.10 -7.56
N VAL A 34 -18.77 -13.72 -6.58
CA VAL A 34 -18.11 -14.58 -5.60
C VAL A 34 -17.74 -15.89 -6.32
N TRP A 35 -16.45 -16.05 -6.62
CA TRP A 35 -15.88 -17.35 -6.89
C TRP A 35 -15.91 -18.16 -5.59
N ALA A 36 -16.93 -18.98 -5.43
CA ALA A 36 -16.97 -19.98 -4.36
C ALA A 36 -15.97 -21.11 -4.69
N THR A 37 -14.69 -20.84 -4.58
CA THR A 37 -13.69 -21.87 -4.46
C THR A 37 -13.88 -22.52 -3.08
N ARG A 38 -14.15 -23.82 -3.04
CA ARG A 38 -14.14 -24.60 -1.80
C ARG A 38 -12.70 -24.59 -1.27
N PHE A 39 -12.40 -23.69 -0.34
CA PHE A 39 -11.13 -23.72 0.38
C PHE A 39 -11.10 -24.94 1.31
N PRO A 40 -10.03 -25.75 1.27
CA PRO A 40 -9.84 -26.84 2.20
C PRO A 40 -9.69 -26.34 3.63
N ARG A 41 -10.33 -27.01 4.57
CA ARG A 41 -10.38 -26.61 5.99
C ARG A 41 -9.08 -26.88 6.73
N ALA A 42 -8.70 -25.99 7.62
CA ALA A 42 -7.57 -26.19 8.53
C ALA A 42 -7.82 -27.37 9.50
N ILE A 43 -6.86 -28.30 9.60
CA ILE A 43 -6.94 -29.53 10.41
C ILE A 43 -6.08 -29.36 11.67
N VAL A 44 -6.55 -29.85 12.80
CA VAL A 44 -5.83 -29.93 14.07
C VAL A 44 -5.45 -31.38 14.37
N ARG A 45 -4.19 -31.62 14.72
CA ARG A 45 -3.74 -32.83 15.39
C ARG A 45 -2.91 -32.45 16.61
N ALA A 46 -3.22 -32.94 17.77
CA ALA A 46 -2.45 -32.77 18.99
C ALA A 46 -1.96 -34.16 19.45
N ALA A 47 -0.64 -34.31 19.57
CA ALA A 47 -0.03 -35.21 20.55
C ALA A 47 -0.04 -34.48 21.92
N PRO A 48 0.08 -35.13 23.07
CA PRO A 48 -0.12 -34.52 24.38
C PRO A 48 0.69 -33.22 24.63
N ASP A 49 1.83 -33.03 23.94
CA ASP A 49 2.74 -31.89 24.12
C ASP A 49 3.01 -31.11 22.83
N GLU A 50 2.38 -31.48 21.69
CA GLU A 50 2.58 -30.81 20.39
C GLU A 50 1.34 -30.03 19.96
N LEU A 51 1.50 -28.73 19.76
CA LEU A 51 0.51 -27.83 19.16
C LEU A 51 0.73 -27.78 17.66
N SER A 52 -0.31 -27.88 16.86
CA SER A 52 -0.17 -27.78 15.40
C SER A 52 -1.34 -27.06 14.74
N LEU A 53 -1.03 -26.34 13.67
CA LEU A 53 -1.99 -25.79 12.71
C LEU A 53 -1.65 -26.31 11.32
N ALA A 54 -2.66 -26.67 10.55
CA ALA A 54 -2.48 -27.08 9.16
C ALA A 54 -3.69 -26.69 8.32
N ASN A 55 -3.43 -26.31 7.07
CA ASN A 55 -4.36 -26.32 5.96
C ASN A 55 -3.80 -27.23 4.85
N ASP A 56 -4.36 -27.25 3.65
CA ASP A 56 -3.87 -28.12 2.58
C ASP A 56 -2.51 -27.69 2.01
N LEU A 57 -2.09 -26.45 2.26
CA LEU A 57 -0.90 -25.84 1.68
C LEU A 57 0.29 -25.83 2.63
N VAL A 58 0.07 -25.54 3.91
CA VAL A 58 1.14 -25.46 4.92
C VAL A 58 0.70 -26.10 6.24
N SER A 59 1.69 -26.53 7.03
CA SER A 59 1.48 -26.92 8.42
C SER A 59 2.62 -26.40 9.29
N ALA A 60 2.29 -26.00 10.52
CA ALA A 60 3.28 -25.53 11.51
C ALA A 60 3.05 -26.26 12.83
N SER A 61 4.14 -26.49 13.59
CA SER A 61 4.06 -27.13 14.88
C SER A 61 4.96 -26.49 15.92
N TRP A 62 4.52 -26.58 17.17
CA TRP A 62 5.17 -26.08 18.38
C TRP A 62 5.05 -27.13 19.47
N SER A 63 5.90 -27.06 20.49
CA SER A 63 5.74 -27.86 21.69
C SER A 63 5.60 -26.95 22.92
N VAL A 64 4.87 -27.46 23.91
CA VAL A 64 4.86 -26.86 25.25
C VAL A 64 5.24 -27.95 26.23
N SER A 65 6.48 -27.91 26.72
CA SER A 65 7.00 -28.82 27.71
C SER A 65 7.70 -28.06 28.84
N ASP A 66 7.59 -28.56 30.07
CA ASP A 66 8.13 -27.90 31.25
C ASP A 66 7.71 -26.43 31.41
N GLY A 67 6.48 -26.11 30.97
CA GLY A 67 5.95 -24.76 31.02
C GLY A 67 6.63 -23.77 30.04
N ARG A 68 7.28 -24.25 28.97
CA ARG A 68 7.95 -23.44 27.95
C ARG A 68 7.39 -23.69 26.57
N LEU A 69 7.16 -22.63 25.82
CA LEU A 69 6.79 -22.68 24.41
C LEU A 69 8.05 -22.75 23.55
N THR A 70 8.08 -23.71 22.63
CA THR A 70 9.18 -23.90 21.67
C THR A 70 8.61 -24.08 20.28
N ALA A 71 9.08 -23.32 19.30
CA ALA A 71 8.72 -23.54 17.91
C ALA A 71 9.54 -24.72 17.33
N LEU A 72 8.94 -25.46 16.41
CA LEU A 72 9.55 -26.65 15.83
C LEU A 72 9.78 -26.48 14.32
N ARG A 73 8.71 -26.39 13.52
CA ARG A 73 8.83 -26.40 12.06
C ARG A 73 7.63 -25.79 11.36
N LEU A 74 7.89 -25.31 10.14
CA LEU A 74 6.90 -25.00 9.13
C LEU A 74 7.12 -25.90 7.92
N VAL A 75 6.07 -26.50 7.37
CA VAL A 75 6.14 -27.42 6.23
C VAL A 75 5.31 -26.90 5.08
N ASP A 76 5.91 -26.79 3.91
CA ASP A 76 5.18 -26.65 2.64
C ASP A 76 4.62 -28.04 2.25
N ARG A 77 3.35 -28.24 2.32
CA ARG A 77 2.70 -29.52 2.08
C ARG A 77 2.67 -29.92 0.60
N ALA A 78 2.81 -28.94 -0.30
CA ALA A 78 2.84 -29.21 -1.73
C ALA A 78 4.19 -29.80 -2.17
N SER A 79 5.30 -29.28 -1.66
CA SER A 79 6.64 -29.76 -2.00
C SER A 79 7.23 -30.73 -0.96
N GLY A 80 6.67 -30.79 0.24
CA GLY A 80 7.25 -31.52 1.38
C GLY A 80 8.44 -30.78 2.02
N ALA A 81 8.81 -29.61 1.56
CA ALA A 81 9.92 -28.82 2.10
C ALA A 81 9.63 -28.40 3.55
N THR A 82 10.62 -28.52 4.41
CA THR A 82 10.51 -28.19 5.83
C THR A 82 11.51 -27.08 6.20
N LEU A 83 10.99 -26.05 6.85
CA LEU A 83 11.78 -25.00 7.52
C LEU A 83 11.77 -25.32 9.02
N ALA A 84 12.96 -25.58 9.59
CA ALA A 84 13.14 -25.63 11.02
C ALA A 84 12.96 -24.20 11.58
N LEU A 85 12.07 -24.05 12.55
CA LEU A 85 11.90 -22.75 13.23
C LEU A 85 12.86 -22.67 14.42
N PRO A 86 13.37 -21.47 14.75
CA PRO A 86 14.17 -21.28 15.95
C PRO A 86 13.29 -21.59 17.19
N PRO A 87 13.89 -22.09 18.30
CA PRO A 87 13.13 -22.38 19.51
C PRO A 87 12.30 -21.20 20.00
N ASP A 88 12.87 -20.01 19.92
CA ASP A 88 12.21 -18.76 20.33
C ASP A 88 11.25 -18.25 19.26
N VAL A 89 9.99 -18.04 19.64
CA VAL A 89 8.98 -17.41 18.79
C VAL A 89 9.12 -15.87 18.76
N PHE A 90 9.80 -15.29 19.73
CA PHE A 90 10.26 -13.89 19.75
C PHE A 90 11.36 -13.71 20.78
N SER A 91 12.10 -12.61 20.69
CA SER A 91 13.00 -12.13 21.74
C SER A 91 12.96 -10.62 21.86
N LEU A 92 13.29 -10.12 23.06
CA LEU A 92 13.35 -8.70 23.40
C LEU A 92 14.77 -8.36 23.80
N LEU A 93 15.34 -7.30 23.23
CA LEU A 93 16.52 -6.64 23.78
C LEU A 93 16.03 -5.48 24.65
N LEU A 94 16.41 -5.51 25.93
CA LEU A 94 16.11 -4.42 26.85
C LEU A 94 17.23 -3.37 26.81
N ARG A 95 16.93 -2.14 27.22
CA ARG A 95 17.91 -1.04 27.22
C ARG A 95 19.09 -1.22 28.17
N ASP A 96 18.97 -2.13 29.14
CA ASP A 96 20.09 -2.52 30.01
C ASP A 96 21.01 -3.58 29.37
N GLY A 97 20.76 -3.95 28.11
CA GLY A 97 21.48 -4.97 27.38
C GLY A 97 21.00 -6.40 27.63
N THR A 98 19.99 -6.59 28.48
CA THR A 98 19.43 -7.93 28.74
C THR A 98 18.62 -8.42 27.55
N VAL A 99 18.89 -9.65 27.10
CA VAL A 99 18.07 -10.34 26.10
C VAL A 99 17.11 -11.29 26.80
N THR A 100 15.82 -11.12 26.57
CA THR A 100 14.77 -12.01 27.07
C THR A 100 14.14 -12.77 25.91
N SER A 101 14.38 -14.09 25.86
CA SER A 101 13.84 -15.00 24.86
C SER A 101 12.48 -15.56 25.29
N SER A 102 11.60 -15.87 24.35
CA SER A 102 10.29 -16.46 24.65
C SER A 102 10.37 -17.80 25.38
N THR A 103 11.40 -18.60 25.15
CA THR A 103 11.68 -19.87 25.88
C THR A 103 12.11 -19.65 27.33
N ALA A 104 12.54 -18.45 27.71
CA ALA A 104 12.83 -18.10 29.10
C ALA A 104 11.56 -17.75 29.89
N LEU A 105 10.47 -17.42 29.21
CA LEU A 105 9.17 -17.12 29.81
C LEU A 105 8.46 -18.40 30.25
N ARG A 106 7.54 -18.25 31.19
CA ARG A 106 6.67 -19.33 31.67
C ARG A 106 5.32 -19.26 30.95
N VAL A 107 4.83 -20.40 30.45
CA VAL A 107 3.44 -20.54 30.00
C VAL A 107 2.51 -20.39 31.21
N ARG A 108 1.63 -19.37 31.17
CA ARG A 108 0.76 -18.97 32.28
C ARG A 108 -0.50 -19.83 32.38
N SER A 109 -1.05 -20.24 31.23
CA SER A 109 -2.28 -21.02 31.15
C SER A 109 -2.14 -22.07 30.02
N ALA A 110 -3.01 -23.09 30.05
CA ALA A 110 -3.03 -24.09 28.98
C ALA A 110 -3.20 -23.40 27.62
N PRO A 111 -2.37 -23.75 26.60
CA PRO A 111 -2.54 -23.23 25.25
C PRO A 111 -3.93 -23.49 24.68
N ARG A 112 -4.44 -22.57 23.90
CA ARG A 112 -5.76 -22.69 23.28
C ARG A 112 -5.62 -22.72 21.76
N ILE A 113 -6.45 -23.56 21.14
CA ILE A 113 -6.67 -23.51 19.69
C ILE A 113 -8.06 -22.95 19.45
N GLU A 114 -8.11 -21.80 18.78
CA GLU A 114 -9.33 -21.07 18.55
C GLU A 114 -9.70 -21.07 17.06
N THR A 115 -10.99 -21.21 16.78
CA THR A 115 -11.51 -21.07 15.42
C THR A 115 -11.73 -19.60 15.10
N LEU A 116 -11.23 -19.17 13.94
CA LEU A 116 -11.44 -17.83 13.39
C LEU A 116 -12.56 -17.92 12.36
N ALA A 117 -13.70 -17.34 12.68
CA ALA A 117 -14.81 -17.26 11.74
C ALA A 117 -14.48 -16.33 10.56
N ALA A 118 -15.07 -16.61 9.41
CA ALA A 118 -15.05 -15.67 8.28
C ALA A 118 -15.94 -14.47 8.58
N GLU A 119 -15.41 -13.27 8.31
CA GLU A 119 -16.11 -11.99 8.42
C GLU A 119 -16.31 -11.39 7.00
N PRO A 120 -17.35 -11.74 6.25
CA PRO A 120 -17.48 -11.38 4.83
C PRO A 120 -17.39 -9.89 4.51
N ARG A 121 -17.65 -9.02 5.49
CA ARG A 121 -17.61 -7.56 5.36
C ARG A 121 -16.34 -6.93 5.91
N ALA A 122 -15.38 -7.71 6.38
CA ALA A 122 -14.12 -7.18 6.86
C ALA A 122 -13.39 -6.42 5.74
N ALA A 123 -12.64 -5.38 6.08
CA ALA A 123 -11.84 -4.65 5.12
C ALA A 123 -10.73 -5.55 4.55
N ARG A 124 -10.02 -6.28 5.41
CA ARG A 124 -8.96 -7.22 4.99
C ARG A 124 -9.53 -8.49 4.39
N LEU A 125 -8.94 -8.91 3.26
CA LEU A 125 -9.38 -10.13 2.58
C LEU A 125 -9.12 -11.38 3.43
N SER A 126 -8.02 -11.45 4.19
CA SER A 126 -7.73 -12.59 5.08
C SER A 126 -8.81 -12.80 6.13
N GLN A 127 -9.41 -11.73 6.65
CA GLN A 127 -10.49 -11.83 7.64
C GLN A 127 -11.81 -12.37 7.04
N ARG A 128 -11.98 -12.28 5.72
CA ARG A 128 -13.16 -12.83 5.01
C ARG A 128 -13.11 -14.35 4.86
N VAL A 129 -11.99 -14.98 5.25
CA VAL A 129 -11.75 -16.41 5.15
C VAL A 129 -11.64 -16.99 6.56
N ALA A 130 -12.25 -18.14 6.79
CA ALA A 130 -12.14 -18.87 8.05
C ALA A 130 -10.69 -19.35 8.30
N GLY A 131 -10.41 -19.75 9.52
CA GLY A 131 -9.10 -20.28 9.88
C GLY A 131 -9.03 -20.70 11.34
N LYS A 132 -7.82 -20.89 11.81
CA LYS A 132 -7.52 -21.22 13.21
C LYS A 132 -6.32 -20.46 13.71
N GLN A 133 -6.25 -20.28 15.03
CA GLN A 133 -5.08 -19.76 15.71
C GLN A 133 -4.73 -20.60 16.94
N VAL A 134 -3.44 -20.68 17.21
CA VAL A 134 -2.91 -21.08 18.52
C VAL A 134 -2.72 -19.82 19.34
N VAL A 135 -3.12 -19.84 20.60
CA VAL A 135 -2.92 -18.74 21.56
C VAL A 135 -2.19 -19.28 22.79
N VAL A 136 -1.07 -18.65 23.13
CA VAL A 136 -0.26 -18.99 24.30
C VAL A 136 -0.01 -17.73 25.13
N GLU A 137 -0.36 -17.77 26.40
CA GLU A 137 -0.08 -16.71 27.35
C GLU A 137 1.24 -16.99 28.07
N LEU A 138 2.15 -16.05 28.01
CA LEU A 138 3.51 -16.14 28.56
C LEU A 138 3.71 -15.05 29.62
N GLU A 139 4.53 -15.34 30.62
CA GLU A 139 4.84 -14.41 31.69
C GLU A 139 6.35 -14.43 32.00
N ASP A 140 6.93 -13.26 32.15
CA ASP A 140 8.30 -13.11 32.64
C ASP A 140 8.42 -13.68 34.06
N ARG A 141 9.52 -14.37 34.34
CA ARG A 141 9.72 -15.02 35.66
C ARG A 141 9.76 -14.04 36.82
N ASP A 142 10.23 -12.84 36.56
CA ASP A 142 10.28 -11.76 37.55
C ASP A 142 8.98 -10.96 37.60
N GLY A 143 7.98 -11.32 36.78
CA GLY A 143 6.68 -10.66 36.74
C GLY A 143 6.70 -9.25 36.15
N ARG A 144 7.74 -8.88 35.39
CA ARG A 144 7.88 -7.53 34.82
C ARG A 144 6.90 -7.29 33.67
N PHE A 145 6.64 -8.33 32.87
CA PHE A 145 5.71 -8.25 31.73
C PHE A 145 5.06 -9.59 31.41
N GLY A 146 3.94 -9.54 30.71
CA GLY A 146 3.30 -10.67 30.06
C GLY A 146 3.33 -10.53 28.54
N ALA A 147 3.22 -11.65 27.85
CA ALA A 147 3.07 -11.70 26.41
C ALA A 147 1.92 -12.66 26.02
N THR A 148 1.08 -12.25 25.10
CA THR A 148 0.14 -13.15 24.41
C THR A 148 0.68 -13.38 23.00
N TRP A 149 1.18 -14.59 22.76
CA TRP A 149 1.62 -15.01 21.44
C TRP A 149 0.50 -15.74 20.70
N ARG A 150 0.33 -15.42 19.42
CA ARG A 150 -0.64 -16.05 18.52
C ARG A 150 0.05 -16.50 17.25
N ALA A 151 -0.25 -17.72 16.80
CA ALA A 151 0.03 -18.17 15.44
C ALA A 151 -1.30 -18.29 14.68
N VAL A 152 -1.41 -17.62 13.55
CA VAL A 152 -2.64 -17.49 12.78
C VAL A 152 -2.47 -18.15 11.42
N LEU A 153 -3.36 -19.11 11.11
CA LEU A 153 -3.41 -19.77 9.81
C LEU A 153 -4.84 -19.72 9.26
N ARG A 154 -5.01 -18.98 8.14
CA ARG A 154 -6.28 -18.90 7.41
C ARG A 154 -6.37 -20.02 6.35
N ASP A 155 -7.58 -20.44 6.02
CA ASP A 155 -7.80 -21.44 4.99
C ASP A 155 -7.29 -20.95 3.63
N GLY A 156 -6.62 -21.83 2.88
CA GLY A 156 -6.06 -21.51 1.56
C GLY A 156 -4.89 -20.51 1.56
N SER A 157 -4.29 -20.18 2.72
CA SER A 157 -3.07 -19.39 2.78
C SER A 157 -1.81 -20.27 2.69
N ARG A 158 -0.76 -19.76 2.01
CA ARG A 158 0.58 -20.38 1.98
C ARG A 158 1.53 -19.82 3.02
N TYR A 159 1.00 -19.09 4.00
CA TYR A 159 1.79 -18.40 5.02
C TYR A 159 1.15 -18.56 6.39
N LEU A 160 2.01 -18.53 7.38
CA LEU A 160 1.68 -18.40 8.80
C LEU A 160 1.96 -16.97 9.24
N ARG A 161 1.05 -16.34 9.95
CA ARG A 161 1.33 -15.09 10.68
C ARG A 161 1.53 -15.41 12.16
N GLN A 162 2.49 -14.74 12.76
CA GLN A 162 2.61 -14.67 14.23
C GLN A 162 2.34 -13.25 14.71
N GLU A 163 1.70 -13.14 15.86
CA GLU A 163 1.37 -11.88 16.53
C GLU A 163 1.78 -11.98 18.00
N VAL A 164 2.44 -10.96 18.49
CA VAL A 164 2.84 -10.86 19.90
C VAL A 164 2.24 -9.59 20.47
N GLU A 165 1.45 -9.75 21.52
CA GLU A 165 0.94 -8.65 22.34
C GLU A 165 1.71 -8.62 23.65
N LEU A 166 2.48 -7.55 23.88
CA LEU A 166 3.30 -7.35 25.07
C LEU A 166 2.59 -6.38 26.02
N ALA A 167 2.57 -6.70 27.30
CA ALA A 167 2.00 -5.85 28.34
C ALA A 167 2.93 -5.80 29.56
N SER A 168 3.37 -4.60 29.99
CA SER A 168 4.15 -4.46 31.21
C SER A 168 3.23 -4.58 32.44
N ILE A 169 3.81 -5.12 33.54
CA ILE A 169 3.12 -5.35 34.80
C ILE A 169 3.75 -4.44 35.86
N GLY A 170 2.94 -3.57 36.43
CA GLY A 170 3.35 -2.68 37.53
C GLY A 170 4.20 -1.49 37.08
N THR A 171 5.38 -1.70 36.51
CA THR A 171 6.34 -0.64 36.12
C THR A 171 6.58 -0.64 34.60
N PRO A 172 6.95 0.52 34.02
CA PRO A 172 7.32 0.58 32.59
C PRO A 172 8.54 -0.32 32.29
N LEU A 173 8.48 -1.06 31.18
CA LEU A 173 9.58 -1.91 30.70
C LEU A 173 10.29 -1.23 29.52
N ALA A 174 11.58 -0.94 29.68
CA ALA A 174 12.41 -0.29 28.67
C ALA A 174 12.90 -1.30 27.63
N ILE A 175 12.15 -1.50 26.55
CA ILE A 175 12.52 -2.34 25.41
C ILE A 175 13.30 -1.49 24.41
N GLU A 176 14.41 -2.01 23.88
CA GLU A 176 15.20 -1.41 22.80
C GLU A 176 14.84 -2.01 21.44
N GLU A 177 14.75 -3.35 21.34
CA GLU A 177 14.43 -4.04 20.10
C GLU A 177 13.44 -5.20 20.36
N ILE A 178 12.53 -5.41 19.41
CA ILE A 178 11.62 -6.56 19.38
C ILE A 178 11.95 -7.39 18.15
N HIS A 179 12.42 -8.61 18.37
CA HIS A 179 12.77 -9.56 17.31
C HIS A 179 11.64 -10.59 17.17
N LEU A 180 11.03 -10.67 15.99
CA LEU A 180 10.03 -11.70 15.67
C LEU A 180 10.55 -12.75 14.68
N LEU A 181 11.67 -12.49 14.03
CA LEU A 181 12.25 -13.38 13.03
C LEU A 181 13.75 -13.53 13.28
N ASP A 182 14.18 -14.79 13.40
CA ASP A 182 15.59 -15.20 13.44
C ASP A 182 15.70 -16.60 12.80
N LEU A 183 15.66 -16.65 11.47
CA LEU A 183 15.49 -17.87 10.68
C LEU A 183 16.80 -18.29 10.03
N ASP A 184 17.02 -19.60 9.90
CA ASP A 184 18.07 -20.19 9.07
C ASP A 184 17.48 -20.50 7.68
N LEU A 185 17.75 -19.63 6.71
CA LEU A 185 17.23 -19.73 5.34
C LEU A 185 18.39 -19.99 4.37
N ARG A 186 18.31 -21.07 3.60
CA ARG A 186 19.27 -21.31 2.52
C ARG A 186 19.13 -20.23 1.45
N GLU A 187 20.25 -19.75 0.91
CA GLU A 187 20.26 -18.71 -0.14
C GLU A 187 19.51 -17.44 0.30
N ALA A 188 19.64 -17.10 1.59
CA ALA A 188 18.93 -15.96 2.17
C ALA A 188 19.37 -14.63 1.56
N ALA A 189 18.40 -13.76 1.29
CA ALA A 189 18.63 -12.38 0.88
C ALA A 189 17.55 -11.44 1.45
N VAL A 190 17.92 -10.19 1.72
CA VAL A 190 16.95 -9.11 1.92
C VAL A 190 16.47 -8.67 0.54
N LEU A 191 15.16 -8.73 0.30
CA LEU A 191 14.58 -8.35 -0.99
C LEU A 191 14.15 -6.89 -0.96
N GLY A 192 15.12 -6.02 -1.07
CA GLY A 192 14.99 -4.56 -1.09
C GLY A 192 16.15 -3.88 -0.37
N SER A 193 16.22 -2.56 -0.52
CA SER A 193 17.27 -1.72 0.06
C SER A 193 16.73 -0.71 1.09
N VAL A 194 15.47 -0.86 1.48
CA VAL A 194 14.75 0.06 2.39
C VAL A 194 14.36 -0.65 3.69
N ARG A 195 14.01 0.09 4.72
CA ARG A 195 13.40 -0.46 5.94
C ARG A 195 12.14 -1.24 5.59
N GLY A 196 11.79 -2.26 6.39
CA GLY A 196 10.65 -3.12 6.14
C GLY A 196 10.77 -3.94 4.85
N SER A 197 11.97 -4.09 4.27
CA SER A 197 12.19 -5.03 3.18
C SER A 197 12.03 -6.46 3.69
N PRO A 198 11.24 -7.31 3.00
CA PRO A 198 11.15 -8.72 3.35
C PRO A 198 12.48 -9.46 3.14
N VAL A 199 12.62 -10.60 3.78
CA VAL A 199 13.70 -11.56 3.50
C VAL A 199 13.13 -12.76 2.74
N ALA A 200 13.92 -13.34 1.86
CA ALA A 200 13.58 -14.60 1.21
C ALA A 200 14.78 -15.53 1.13
N GLY A 201 14.52 -16.79 1.01
CA GLY A 201 15.50 -17.85 0.77
C GLY A 201 14.83 -18.97 -0.02
N ARG A 202 15.54 -20.05 -0.28
CA ARG A 202 15.05 -21.14 -1.11
C ARG A 202 13.73 -21.72 -0.59
N GLY A 203 12.64 -21.45 -1.29
CA GLY A 203 11.30 -21.95 -0.99
C GLY A 203 10.52 -21.18 0.09
N TRP A 204 11.08 -20.09 0.64
CA TRP A 204 10.50 -19.36 1.76
C TRP A 204 10.63 -17.85 1.60
N PHE A 205 9.70 -17.11 2.20
CA PHE A 205 9.82 -15.68 2.48
C PHE A 205 9.42 -15.39 3.92
N ALA A 206 9.91 -14.28 4.47
CA ALA A 206 9.49 -13.79 5.78
C ALA A 206 9.58 -12.26 5.86
N GLY A 207 8.84 -11.67 6.80
CA GLY A 207 8.91 -10.24 7.04
C GLY A 207 8.29 -9.86 8.40
N PHE A 208 8.88 -8.87 9.03
CA PHE A 208 8.25 -8.19 10.15
C PHE A 208 7.22 -7.20 9.57
N GLU A 209 5.96 -7.32 9.95
CA GLU A 209 4.86 -6.61 9.31
C GLU A 209 4.76 -5.13 9.73
N HIS A 210 5.87 -4.42 9.63
CA HIS A 210 5.98 -2.99 9.91
C HIS A 210 6.92 -2.30 8.92
N PRO A 211 6.56 -1.16 8.30
CA PRO A 211 7.41 -0.53 7.28
C PRO A 211 8.75 -0.02 7.82
N LEU A 212 8.85 0.27 9.10
CA LEU A 212 10.10 0.75 9.71
C LEU A 212 10.95 -0.37 10.33
N ALA A 213 10.54 -1.63 10.21
CA ALA A 213 11.31 -2.76 10.71
C ALA A 213 12.66 -2.86 10.02
N GLN A 214 13.65 -3.35 10.73
CA GLN A 214 14.97 -3.69 10.21
C GLN A 214 14.95 -5.13 9.71
N SER A 215 15.69 -5.39 8.62
CA SER A 215 15.94 -6.74 8.12
C SER A 215 17.42 -6.91 7.82
N ARG A 216 18.01 -8.05 8.22
CA ARG A 216 19.41 -8.34 7.99
C ARG A 216 19.62 -9.81 7.70
N VAL A 217 20.48 -10.09 6.73
CA VAL A 217 20.97 -11.44 6.42
C VAL A 217 22.48 -11.50 6.66
N ALA A 218 22.93 -12.55 7.34
CA ALA A 218 24.34 -12.85 7.56
C ALA A 218 24.56 -14.37 7.37
N GLY A 219 25.14 -14.75 6.24
CA GLY A 219 25.15 -16.15 5.78
C GLY A 219 23.74 -16.65 5.51
N SER A 220 23.34 -17.72 6.16
CA SER A 220 21.95 -18.25 6.11
C SER A 220 21.02 -17.62 7.15
N ARG A 221 21.56 -16.89 8.13
CA ARG A 221 20.77 -16.33 9.22
C ARG A 221 20.07 -15.03 8.78
N ALA A 222 18.74 -15.08 8.74
CA ALA A 222 17.85 -13.98 8.39
C ALA A 222 17.11 -13.49 9.64
N ARG A 223 17.30 -12.22 10.00
CA ARG A 223 16.65 -11.59 11.16
C ARG A 223 15.82 -10.38 10.76
N ALA A 224 14.71 -10.16 11.47
CA ALA A 224 13.95 -8.93 11.37
C ALA A 224 13.44 -8.50 12.76
N TRP A 225 13.58 -7.20 13.03
CA TRP A 225 13.24 -6.60 14.31
C TRP A 225 12.70 -5.18 14.16
N LEU A 226 12.08 -4.68 15.21
CA LEU A 226 11.62 -3.32 15.33
C LEU A 226 12.31 -2.65 16.52
N ASP A 227 12.94 -1.50 16.25
CA ASP A 227 13.56 -0.65 17.28
C ASP A 227 12.48 0.09 18.09
N ARG A 228 12.74 0.39 19.37
CA ARG A 228 11.85 1.09 20.28
C ARG A 228 12.52 2.25 21.02
N GLU A 229 11.77 3.32 21.26
CA GLU A 229 12.20 4.43 22.13
C GLU A 229 11.41 4.52 23.44
N LEU A 230 10.09 4.51 23.35
CA LEU A 230 9.25 4.60 24.55
C LEU A 230 9.22 3.27 25.30
N PRO A 231 9.27 3.30 26.63
CA PRO A 231 9.05 2.11 27.44
C PRO A 231 7.62 1.59 27.26
N LEU A 232 7.47 0.28 27.30
CA LEU A 232 6.16 -0.36 27.39
C LEU A 232 5.54 -0.01 28.72
N ARG A 233 4.41 0.71 28.73
CA ARG A 233 3.75 1.21 29.92
C ARG A 233 2.62 0.28 30.39
N PRO A 234 2.38 0.15 31.70
CA PRO A 234 1.22 -0.56 32.20
C PRO A 234 -0.10 0.01 31.62
N GLY A 235 -0.99 -0.89 31.17
CA GLY A 235 -2.27 -0.53 30.57
C GLY A 235 -2.19 -0.06 29.11
N ALA A 236 -0.99 -0.02 28.51
CA ALA A 236 -0.77 0.32 27.10
C ALA A 236 -0.04 -0.84 26.38
N PRO A 237 -0.74 -1.94 26.04
CA PRO A 237 -0.12 -3.08 25.40
C PRO A 237 0.38 -2.73 23.99
N LEU A 238 1.44 -3.42 23.56
CA LEU A 238 2.05 -3.29 22.25
C LEU A 238 1.82 -4.57 21.45
N VAL A 239 1.33 -4.43 20.22
CA VAL A 239 1.13 -5.55 19.30
C VAL A 239 2.09 -5.44 18.13
N CYS A 240 2.88 -6.49 17.89
CA CYS A 240 3.75 -6.64 16.73
C CYS A 240 3.41 -7.94 16.00
N SER A 241 3.66 -7.97 14.70
CA SER A 241 3.41 -9.17 13.90
C SER A 241 4.48 -9.43 12.85
N ALA A 242 4.60 -10.70 12.46
CA ALA A 242 5.48 -11.15 11.42
C ALA A 242 4.81 -12.26 10.59
N VAL A 243 5.30 -12.44 9.37
CA VAL A 243 4.85 -13.49 8.45
C VAL A 243 6.02 -14.40 8.07
N ILE A 244 5.72 -15.70 7.91
CA ILE A 244 6.60 -16.68 7.27
C ILE A 244 5.75 -17.44 6.26
N GLY A 245 6.16 -17.45 4.98
CA GLY A 245 5.41 -18.07 3.90
C GLY A 245 6.23 -19.02 3.06
N ALA A 246 5.56 -20.04 2.50
CA ALA A 246 6.13 -21.02 1.59
C ALA A 246 5.90 -20.60 0.14
N THR A 247 6.96 -20.48 -0.66
CA THR A 247 6.85 -20.14 -2.09
C THR A 247 6.67 -21.39 -2.96
N GLY A 248 7.08 -22.57 -2.49
CA GLY A 248 7.18 -23.75 -3.32
C GLY A 248 8.08 -23.50 -4.54
N PRO A 249 7.76 -24.05 -5.71
CA PRO A 249 8.44 -23.76 -6.98
C PRO A 249 8.03 -22.43 -7.62
N ALA A 250 6.99 -21.75 -7.09
CA ALA A 250 6.50 -20.52 -7.67
C ALA A 250 7.46 -19.34 -7.41
N ARG A 251 7.35 -18.30 -8.26
CA ARG A 251 8.14 -17.06 -8.09
C ARG A 251 7.76 -16.35 -6.79
N VAL A 252 8.75 -15.98 -6.00
CA VAL A 252 8.56 -15.33 -4.69
C VAL A 252 7.69 -14.08 -4.78
N ARG A 253 7.84 -13.24 -5.83
CA ARG A 253 7.02 -12.05 -6.05
C ARG A 253 5.52 -12.37 -6.04
N ARG A 254 5.11 -13.37 -6.80
CA ARG A 254 3.69 -13.73 -6.95
C ARG A 254 3.09 -14.28 -5.67
N VAL A 255 3.83 -15.14 -4.96
CA VAL A 255 3.35 -15.70 -3.68
C VAL A 255 3.32 -14.64 -2.58
N PHE A 256 4.30 -13.74 -2.58
CA PHE A 256 4.33 -12.61 -1.66
C PHE A 256 3.20 -11.62 -1.96
N LEU A 257 2.87 -11.39 -3.22
CA LEU A 257 1.72 -10.57 -3.62
C LEU A 257 0.39 -11.18 -3.13
N ASP A 258 0.20 -12.52 -3.24
CA ASP A 258 -1.01 -13.18 -2.69
C ASP A 258 -1.12 -12.96 -1.18
N TYR A 259 -0.01 -13.11 -0.44
CA TYR A 259 0.02 -12.76 0.98
C TYR A 259 -0.37 -11.30 1.20
N LEU A 260 0.25 -10.39 0.47
CA LEU A 260 0.04 -8.96 0.67
C LEU A 260 -1.39 -8.54 0.33
N GLU A 261 -1.98 -9.06 -0.76
CA GLU A 261 -3.38 -8.78 -1.12
C GLU A 261 -4.38 -9.27 -0.07
N ARG A 262 -4.05 -10.36 0.64
CA ARG A 262 -4.87 -10.87 1.75
C ARG A 262 -4.74 -10.04 3.01
N GLU A 263 -3.54 -9.51 3.31
CA GLU A 263 -3.22 -8.86 4.59
C GLU A 263 -3.15 -7.35 4.53
N ARG A 264 -3.21 -6.72 3.35
CA ARG A 264 -3.25 -5.26 3.22
C ARG A 264 -4.55 -4.68 3.80
N ALA A 265 -4.52 -3.39 4.10
CA ALA A 265 -5.64 -2.69 4.75
C ALA A 265 -6.96 -2.83 3.98
N HIS A 266 -6.90 -2.77 2.66
CA HIS A 266 -8.01 -3.03 1.75
C HIS A 266 -7.47 -3.71 0.48
N PRO A 267 -8.14 -4.75 -0.07
CA PRO A 267 -7.73 -5.39 -1.32
C PRO A 267 -7.65 -4.39 -2.48
N TYR A 268 -6.84 -4.72 -3.49
CA TYR A 268 -6.76 -3.94 -4.71
C TYR A 268 -8.14 -3.59 -5.28
N ARG A 269 -8.32 -2.30 -5.62
CA ARG A 269 -9.52 -1.77 -6.26
C ARG A 269 -9.16 -0.56 -7.12
N PRO A 270 -9.48 -0.52 -8.41
CA PRO A 270 -9.36 0.70 -9.19
C PRO A 270 -10.15 1.83 -8.52
N PHE A 271 -9.48 2.94 -8.24
CA PHE A 271 -10.03 4.10 -7.57
C PHE A 271 -9.74 5.34 -8.41
N LEU A 272 -10.70 5.69 -9.25
CA LEU A 272 -10.62 6.81 -10.20
C LEU A 272 -11.02 8.11 -9.50
N HIS A 273 -10.12 9.10 -9.49
CA HIS A 273 -10.42 10.37 -8.85
C HIS A 273 -9.85 11.58 -9.59
N TYR A 274 -10.52 12.72 -9.44
CA TYR A 274 -10.00 14.02 -9.77
C TYR A 274 -9.16 14.57 -8.61
N ASN A 275 -8.08 15.31 -8.93
CA ASN A 275 -7.29 16.06 -7.96
C ASN A 275 -7.17 17.52 -8.40
N SER A 276 -7.47 18.45 -7.51
CA SER A 276 -7.57 19.89 -7.81
C SER A 276 -6.22 20.61 -7.89
N TRP A 277 -5.08 19.98 -7.57
CA TRP A 277 -3.79 20.64 -7.37
C TRP A 277 -3.36 21.54 -8.53
N TYR A 278 -3.29 21.02 -9.75
CA TYR A 278 -2.90 21.80 -10.93
C TYR A 278 -4.07 22.49 -11.64
N ASP A 279 -5.30 22.29 -11.16
CA ASP A 279 -6.48 22.90 -11.77
C ASP A 279 -7.01 24.08 -10.97
N LEU A 280 -7.48 23.88 -9.76
CA LEU A 280 -8.12 24.93 -8.94
C LEU A 280 -7.14 25.61 -7.97
N GLY A 281 -6.26 24.84 -7.35
CA GLY A 281 -5.41 25.28 -6.25
C GLY A 281 -4.08 25.87 -6.71
N TYR A 282 -3.01 25.07 -6.65
CA TYR A 282 -1.63 25.44 -6.95
C TYR A 282 -1.13 26.64 -6.16
N PHE A 283 -1.04 26.47 -4.83
CA PHE A 283 -0.70 27.49 -3.84
C PHE A 283 -1.71 28.65 -3.71
N SER A 284 -2.90 28.51 -4.28
CA SER A 284 -3.96 29.50 -4.20
C SER A 284 -5.22 28.90 -3.56
N LYS A 285 -5.97 29.74 -2.84
CA LYS A 285 -7.29 29.37 -2.35
C LYS A 285 -8.26 29.25 -3.53
N PHE A 286 -9.08 28.23 -3.52
CA PHE A 286 -10.20 28.03 -4.45
C PHE A 286 -11.50 27.95 -3.63
N ASP A 287 -12.64 28.06 -4.28
CA ASP A 287 -13.93 28.16 -3.60
C ASP A 287 -14.92 27.06 -3.99
N GLU A 288 -16.06 27.06 -3.30
CA GLU A 288 -17.15 26.11 -3.53
C GLU A 288 -17.66 26.17 -4.97
N ALA A 289 -17.74 27.36 -5.59
CA ALA A 289 -18.23 27.50 -6.96
C ALA A 289 -17.32 26.77 -7.96
N GLY A 290 -16.01 26.96 -7.86
CA GLY A 290 -15.02 26.25 -8.68
C GLY A 290 -15.06 24.73 -8.47
N ALA A 291 -15.22 24.29 -7.23
CA ALA A 291 -15.36 22.86 -6.90
C ALA A 291 -16.64 22.27 -7.54
N LEU A 292 -17.77 22.96 -7.47
CA LEU A 292 -19.03 22.52 -8.05
C LEU A 292 -18.99 22.48 -9.59
N ASP A 293 -18.30 23.44 -10.21
CA ASP A 293 -18.15 23.46 -11.68
C ASP A 293 -17.34 22.26 -12.19
N VAL A 294 -16.26 21.91 -11.50
CA VAL A 294 -15.49 20.72 -11.84
C VAL A 294 -16.28 19.44 -11.66
N ILE A 295 -16.99 19.28 -10.55
CA ILE A 295 -17.84 18.10 -10.30
C ILE A 295 -18.88 17.96 -11.42
N ARG A 296 -19.52 19.08 -11.82
CA ARG A 296 -20.50 19.08 -12.90
C ARG A 296 -19.87 18.69 -14.24
N ALA A 297 -18.69 19.22 -14.55
CA ALA A 297 -18.00 18.93 -15.81
C ALA A 297 -17.64 17.45 -15.94
N PHE A 298 -17.00 16.87 -14.95
CA PHE A 298 -16.69 15.43 -14.93
C PHE A 298 -17.96 14.57 -14.87
N GLY A 299 -18.93 14.99 -14.07
CA GLY A 299 -20.24 14.30 -13.98
C GLY A 299 -20.93 14.23 -15.33
N THR A 300 -21.00 15.33 -16.07
CA THR A 300 -21.59 15.35 -17.40
C THR A 300 -20.78 14.56 -18.41
N GLU A 301 -19.45 14.77 -18.48
CA GLU A 301 -18.63 14.17 -19.55
C GLU A 301 -18.36 12.67 -19.32
N LEU A 302 -18.01 12.25 -18.10
CA LEU A 302 -17.70 10.86 -17.83
C LEU A 302 -18.93 10.05 -17.40
N HIS A 303 -19.72 10.55 -16.43
CA HIS A 303 -20.83 9.77 -15.88
C HIS A 303 -22.03 9.73 -16.82
N GLU A 304 -22.61 10.90 -17.18
CA GLU A 304 -23.84 10.96 -17.96
C GLU A 304 -23.63 10.53 -19.41
N ARG A 305 -22.59 11.05 -20.06
CA ARG A 305 -22.37 10.80 -21.51
C ARG A 305 -21.68 9.48 -21.78
N ARG A 306 -20.81 9.00 -20.85
CA ARG A 306 -19.91 7.85 -21.11
C ARG A 306 -20.02 6.71 -20.11
N GLY A 307 -20.85 6.82 -19.08
CA GLY A 307 -21.11 5.76 -18.10
C GLY A 307 -19.90 5.42 -17.21
N VAL A 308 -18.97 6.36 -16.99
CA VAL A 308 -17.82 6.20 -16.12
C VAL A 308 -17.96 7.06 -14.88
N THR A 309 -18.06 6.44 -13.73
CA THR A 309 -18.18 7.12 -12.42
C THR A 309 -16.80 7.32 -11.80
N LEU A 310 -16.52 8.52 -11.27
CA LEU A 310 -15.40 8.74 -10.37
C LEU A 310 -15.74 8.20 -8.99
N ASP A 311 -14.71 7.71 -8.27
CA ASP A 311 -14.86 7.29 -6.89
C ASP A 311 -14.76 8.51 -5.94
N SER A 312 -13.94 9.51 -6.31
CA SER A 312 -13.70 10.68 -5.46
C SER A 312 -13.38 11.93 -6.27
N PHE A 313 -13.70 13.10 -5.69
CA PHE A 313 -13.18 14.39 -6.07
C PHE A 313 -12.28 14.88 -4.94
N LEU A 314 -10.97 14.76 -5.11
CA LEU A 314 -10.00 15.16 -4.11
C LEU A 314 -9.68 16.65 -4.27
N PHE A 315 -9.94 17.40 -3.21
CA PHE A 315 -9.60 18.81 -3.08
C PHE A 315 -8.27 18.94 -2.33
N ASP A 316 -7.25 19.35 -3.08
CA ASP A 316 -5.86 19.49 -2.63
C ASP A 316 -5.65 20.82 -1.85
N ASP A 317 -4.44 21.19 -1.48
CA ASP A 317 -4.12 22.40 -0.67
C ASP A 317 -4.79 23.66 -1.25
N GLY A 318 -5.43 24.46 -0.40
CA GLY A 318 -6.17 25.67 -0.76
C GLY A 318 -7.63 25.69 -0.33
N TRP A 319 -8.14 24.63 0.31
CA TRP A 319 -9.50 24.57 0.85
C TRP A 319 -9.63 25.16 2.25
N ASP A 320 -8.55 25.18 3.04
CA ASP A 320 -8.55 25.64 4.43
C ASP A 320 -8.12 27.12 4.56
N ASP A 321 -8.37 27.66 5.72
CA ASP A 321 -7.77 28.91 6.17
C ASP A 321 -6.52 28.64 7.02
N PRO A 322 -5.32 28.85 6.50
CA PRO A 322 -4.08 28.62 7.23
C PRO A 322 -3.99 29.35 8.56
N ALA A 323 -4.70 30.49 8.71
CA ALA A 323 -4.72 31.27 9.95
C ALA A 323 -5.57 30.66 11.06
N THR A 324 -6.36 29.62 10.77
CA THR A 324 -7.22 28.91 11.72
C THR A 324 -6.93 27.41 11.82
N LEU A 325 -5.97 26.94 11.06
CA LEU A 325 -5.46 25.58 10.95
C LEU A 325 -6.56 24.51 10.73
N TRP A 326 -6.66 24.05 9.51
CA TRP A 326 -7.57 22.98 9.07
C TRP A 326 -9.08 23.32 9.24
N HIS A 327 -9.45 24.60 9.22
CA HIS A 327 -10.85 25.03 9.06
C HIS A 327 -11.07 25.52 7.63
N PHE A 328 -12.27 25.37 7.12
CA PHE A 328 -12.63 25.93 5.82
C PHE A 328 -12.51 27.45 5.81
N HIS A 329 -11.97 28.02 4.74
CA HIS A 329 -11.96 29.48 4.56
C HIS A 329 -13.34 29.98 4.05
N ALA A 330 -13.52 31.29 3.99
CA ALA A 330 -14.81 31.92 3.64
C ALA A 330 -15.36 31.52 2.26
N GLY A 331 -14.55 31.01 1.35
CA GLY A 331 -14.99 30.44 0.06
C GLY A 331 -15.78 29.15 0.16
N PHE A 332 -15.79 28.50 1.34
CA PHE A 332 -16.59 27.32 1.67
C PHE A 332 -17.45 27.59 2.90
N PRO A 333 -18.50 28.43 2.79
CA PRO A 333 -19.26 28.93 3.95
C PRO A 333 -19.97 27.83 4.75
N HIS A 334 -20.23 26.69 4.14
CA HIS A 334 -20.85 25.51 4.75
C HIS A 334 -19.97 24.25 4.65
N GLY A 335 -18.65 24.43 4.59
CA GLY A 335 -17.69 23.36 4.35
C GLY A 335 -17.97 22.62 3.04
N PHE A 336 -17.83 21.32 3.03
CA PHE A 336 -18.09 20.50 1.84
C PHE A 336 -19.56 20.00 1.71
N THR A 337 -20.54 20.65 2.34
CA THR A 337 -21.94 20.20 2.25
C THR A 337 -22.44 20.18 0.81
N ALA A 338 -22.33 21.30 0.08
CA ALA A 338 -22.75 21.37 -1.33
C ALA A 338 -21.87 20.48 -2.24
N VAL A 339 -20.57 20.41 -1.97
CA VAL A 339 -19.62 19.54 -2.69
C VAL A 339 -20.02 18.06 -2.55
N ARG A 340 -20.34 17.62 -1.34
CA ARG A 340 -20.80 16.24 -1.06
C ARG A 340 -22.09 15.92 -1.81
N GLU A 341 -23.06 16.83 -1.76
CA GLU A 341 -24.34 16.65 -2.45
C GLU A 341 -24.17 16.60 -3.99
N ALA A 342 -23.32 17.46 -4.53
CA ALA A 342 -23.02 17.47 -5.96
C ALA A 342 -22.31 16.20 -6.41
N ALA A 343 -21.27 15.76 -5.68
CA ALA A 343 -20.53 14.52 -5.97
C ALA A 343 -21.44 13.28 -5.88
N ALA A 344 -22.30 13.22 -4.87
CA ALA A 344 -23.24 12.11 -4.67
C ALA A 344 -24.23 11.91 -5.83
N ARG A 345 -24.60 12.97 -6.57
CA ARG A 345 -25.46 12.86 -7.77
C ARG A 345 -24.82 11.99 -8.86
N TYR A 346 -23.50 11.93 -8.89
CA TYR A 346 -22.71 11.14 -9.83
C TYR A 346 -22.09 9.88 -9.20
N GLY A 347 -22.54 9.49 -7.99
CA GLY A 347 -22.06 8.29 -7.31
C GLY A 347 -20.64 8.42 -6.70
N ALA A 348 -20.13 9.64 -6.57
CA ALA A 348 -18.83 9.95 -6.00
C ALA A 348 -18.93 10.60 -4.61
N ALA A 349 -17.78 10.83 -3.98
CA ALA A 349 -17.71 11.56 -2.72
C ALA A 349 -16.51 12.55 -2.71
N PRO A 350 -16.46 13.52 -1.78
CA PRO A 350 -15.26 14.34 -1.59
C PRO A 350 -14.08 13.54 -1.10
N GLY A 351 -12.89 13.85 -1.62
CA GLY A 351 -11.60 13.53 -1.03
C GLY A 351 -10.93 14.80 -0.54
N ILE A 352 -9.93 14.68 0.33
CA ILE A 352 -9.24 15.82 0.90
C ILE A 352 -7.75 15.60 1.06
N TRP A 353 -6.98 16.64 0.75
CA TRP A 353 -5.56 16.73 1.06
C TRP A 353 -5.37 17.29 2.48
N MET A 354 -4.46 16.70 3.22
CA MET A 354 -3.99 17.20 4.52
C MET A 354 -2.51 16.86 4.71
N SER A 355 -1.77 17.76 5.35
CA SER A 355 -0.36 17.51 5.68
C SER A 355 -0.15 17.44 7.18
N PRO A 356 0.40 16.34 7.71
CA PRO A 356 0.64 16.19 9.15
C PRO A 356 1.67 17.19 9.70
N TRP A 357 2.55 17.74 8.86
CA TRP A 357 3.52 18.78 9.29
C TRP A 357 3.12 20.22 8.91
N GLY A 358 1.94 20.41 8.32
CA GLY A 358 1.39 21.73 8.01
C GLY A 358 1.50 22.17 6.54
N GLY A 359 2.01 21.32 5.63
CA GLY A 359 2.11 21.62 4.19
C GLY A 359 3.39 22.33 3.80
N TYR A 360 3.30 23.25 2.82
CA TYR A 360 4.45 23.87 2.16
C TYR A 360 4.27 25.39 2.01
N GLY A 361 5.36 26.10 1.72
CA GLY A 361 5.37 27.52 1.39
C GLY A 361 4.72 28.43 2.43
N LYS A 362 4.13 29.52 1.97
CA LYS A 362 3.48 30.51 2.84
C LYS A 362 2.32 29.97 3.66
N PRO A 363 1.42 29.11 3.12
CA PRO A 363 0.36 28.49 3.93
C PRO A 363 0.89 27.71 5.14
N LYS A 364 2.02 27.00 5.00
CA LYS A 364 2.67 26.32 6.12
C LYS A 364 3.13 27.28 7.20
N GLU A 365 3.76 28.40 6.82
CA GLU A 365 4.21 29.41 7.78
C GLU A 365 3.05 29.94 8.61
N ASP A 366 1.91 30.22 7.97
CA ASP A 366 0.71 30.76 8.63
C ASP A 366 0.07 29.72 9.56
N ARG A 367 -0.06 28.44 9.10
CA ARG A 367 -0.53 27.34 9.94
C ARG A 367 0.36 27.13 11.16
N LEU A 368 1.69 27.23 11.01
CA LEU A 368 2.62 27.11 12.12
C LEU A 368 2.55 28.28 13.08
N ALA A 369 2.37 29.52 12.59
CA ALA A 369 2.20 30.69 13.42
C ALA A 369 0.97 30.54 14.32
N PHE A 370 -0.18 30.15 13.75
CA PHE A 370 -1.38 29.84 14.51
C PHE A 370 -1.14 28.71 15.52
N GLY A 371 -0.57 27.60 15.08
CA GLY A 371 -0.36 26.43 15.94
C GLY A 371 0.55 26.72 17.14
N ARG A 372 1.62 27.49 16.95
CA ARG A 372 2.51 27.95 18.04
C ARG A 372 1.74 28.81 19.05
N ALA A 373 0.86 29.69 18.57
CA ALA A 373 0.01 30.49 19.45
C ALA A 373 -0.98 29.64 20.26
N GLN A 374 -1.39 28.48 19.75
CA GLN A 374 -2.22 27.50 20.46
C GLN A 374 -1.41 26.54 21.33
N GLY A 375 -0.08 26.58 21.26
CA GLY A 375 0.81 25.69 22.00
C GLY A 375 0.84 24.26 21.45
N PHE A 376 0.64 24.09 20.12
CA PHE A 376 0.83 22.82 19.44
C PHE A 376 2.32 22.52 19.29
N GLU A 377 2.66 21.23 19.32
CA GLU A 377 4.03 20.76 19.24
C GLU A 377 4.58 20.93 17.81
N THR A 378 5.75 21.56 17.72
CA THR A 378 6.44 21.82 16.44
C THR A 378 7.93 21.55 16.57
N ASN A 379 8.59 21.30 15.42
CA ASN A 379 10.03 21.31 15.27
C ASN A 379 10.42 22.17 14.05
N GLU A 380 11.68 22.07 13.59
CA GLU A 380 12.15 22.82 12.39
C GLU A 380 11.41 22.39 11.11
N GLY A 381 10.99 21.13 11.01
CA GLY A 381 10.27 20.57 9.84
C GLY A 381 8.79 20.93 9.77
N GLY A 382 8.19 21.45 10.83
CA GLY A 382 6.76 21.76 10.90
C GLY A 382 6.09 21.29 12.19
N PHE A 383 4.82 20.94 12.13
CA PHE A 383 4.14 20.32 13.27
C PHE A 383 4.71 18.93 13.56
N ALA A 384 4.69 18.55 14.84
CA ALA A 384 5.00 17.22 15.31
C ALA A 384 3.68 16.43 15.50
N LEU A 385 3.35 15.54 14.57
CA LEU A 385 2.09 14.77 14.65
C LEU A 385 2.01 13.91 15.92
N SER A 386 3.16 13.43 16.43
CA SER A 386 3.23 12.68 17.70
C SER A 386 3.02 13.54 18.93
N GLY A 387 2.97 14.87 18.79
CA GLY A 387 2.67 15.80 19.89
C GLY A 387 1.24 15.68 20.37
N PRO A 388 1.00 15.54 21.70
CA PRO A 388 -0.32 15.20 22.22
C PRO A 388 -1.42 16.21 21.85
N LYS A 389 -1.11 17.50 21.86
CA LYS A 389 -2.10 18.53 21.52
C LYS A 389 -2.37 18.60 20.03
N TYR A 390 -1.29 18.57 19.22
CA TYR A 390 -1.44 18.62 17.77
C TYR A 390 -2.08 17.33 17.24
N TYR A 391 -1.71 16.15 17.78
CA TYR A 391 -2.36 14.90 17.41
C TYR A 391 -3.87 14.95 17.65
N ALA A 392 -4.29 15.42 18.81
CA ALA A 392 -5.71 15.53 19.14
C ALA A 392 -6.45 16.45 18.15
N ARG A 393 -5.84 17.58 17.80
CA ARG A 393 -6.39 18.54 16.82
C ARG A 393 -6.50 17.93 15.43
N PHE A 394 -5.41 17.35 14.92
CA PHE A 394 -5.36 16.78 13.59
C PHE A 394 -6.32 15.60 13.44
N ARG A 395 -6.33 14.71 14.44
CA ARG A 395 -7.23 13.56 14.51
C ARG A 395 -8.70 13.98 14.46
N GLU A 396 -9.12 14.94 15.31
CA GLU A 396 -10.52 15.40 15.33
C GLU A 396 -10.89 16.05 14.00
N THR A 397 -10.01 16.82 13.39
CA THR A 397 -10.25 17.38 12.07
C THR A 397 -10.49 16.29 11.03
N CYS A 398 -9.63 15.26 10.95
CA CYS A 398 -9.81 14.15 10.02
C CYS A 398 -11.13 13.39 10.24
N LEU A 399 -11.48 13.14 11.50
CA LEU A 399 -12.75 12.48 11.85
C LEU A 399 -13.98 13.35 11.51
N SER A 400 -13.90 14.67 11.71
CA SER A 400 -14.98 15.58 11.32
C SER A 400 -15.17 15.63 9.79
N MET A 401 -14.07 15.55 9.00
CA MET A 401 -14.17 15.46 7.54
C MET A 401 -14.92 14.21 7.08
N ILE A 402 -14.74 13.08 7.75
CA ILE A 402 -15.52 11.87 7.47
C ILE A 402 -16.99 12.07 7.85
N ARG A 403 -17.24 12.54 9.09
CA ARG A 403 -18.57 12.62 9.70
C ARG A 403 -19.45 13.69 9.02
N ASP A 404 -18.90 14.90 8.87
CA ASP A 404 -19.66 16.08 8.50
C ASP A 404 -19.61 16.32 6.98
N SER A 405 -18.44 16.09 6.34
CA SER A 405 -18.22 16.31 4.91
C SER A 405 -18.37 15.04 4.05
N GLY A 406 -18.44 13.85 4.65
CA GLY A 406 -18.58 12.59 3.92
C GLY A 406 -17.32 12.19 3.14
N VAL A 407 -16.15 12.68 3.52
CA VAL A 407 -14.87 12.38 2.87
C VAL A 407 -14.63 10.89 2.79
N ASN A 408 -14.29 10.36 1.61
CA ASN A 408 -13.98 8.96 1.35
C ASN A 408 -12.51 8.70 0.99
N GLN A 409 -11.73 9.77 0.87
CA GLN A 409 -10.32 9.69 0.51
C GLN A 409 -9.51 10.74 1.28
N PHE A 410 -8.38 10.32 1.85
CA PHE A 410 -7.34 11.23 2.32
C PHE A 410 -6.07 11.07 1.48
N LYS A 411 -5.54 12.19 0.99
CA LYS A 411 -4.17 12.35 0.56
C LYS A 411 -3.41 12.98 1.74
N PHE A 412 -2.70 12.16 2.51
CA PHE A 412 -1.80 12.68 3.53
C PHE A 412 -0.47 13.03 2.90
N ASP A 413 -0.25 14.32 2.74
CA ASP A 413 0.99 14.82 2.14
C ASP A 413 2.08 14.90 3.22
N GLY A 414 2.70 13.74 3.37
CA GLY A 414 3.71 13.42 4.35
C GLY A 414 3.27 12.32 5.33
N THR A 415 4.27 11.69 5.94
CA THR A 415 4.10 10.69 7.00
C THR A 415 4.42 11.25 8.39
N GLY A 416 4.98 12.47 8.45
CA GLY A 416 5.45 13.12 9.65
C GLY A 416 6.90 13.60 9.51
N ASN A 417 7.37 14.37 10.49
CA ASN A 417 8.71 14.94 10.47
C ASN A 417 9.55 14.67 11.74
N VAL A 418 8.94 14.14 12.80
CA VAL A 418 9.62 13.75 14.02
C VAL A 418 9.81 12.23 14.04
N ALA A 419 11.08 11.82 14.06
CA ALA A 419 11.47 10.42 13.95
C ALA A 419 11.90 9.80 15.30
N HIS A 420 11.63 10.47 16.41
CA HIS A 420 11.95 10.06 17.78
C HIS A 420 10.81 10.46 18.74
N ALA A 421 10.82 9.90 19.93
CA ALA A 421 9.84 10.23 20.95
C ALA A 421 10.05 11.67 21.49
N ILE A 422 8.96 12.44 21.57
CA ILE A 422 8.97 13.78 22.14
C ILE A 422 8.30 13.80 23.52
N PRO A 423 8.59 14.79 24.36
CA PRO A 423 7.99 14.86 25.71
C PRO A 423 6.47 14.81 25.69
N GLY A 424 5.90 13.94 26.49
CA GLY A 424 4.45 13.76 26.60
C GLY A 424 3.79 12.91 25.52
N SER A 425 4.52 12.51 24.48
CA SER A 425 4.00 11.66 23.40
C SER A 425 3.65 10.26 23.90
N ALA A 426 2.61 9.67 23.29
CA ALA A 426 2.29 8.25 23.39
C ALA A 426 2.95 7.43 22.27
N PHE A 427 3.63 8.07 21.33
CA PHE A 427 4.19 7.51 20.10
C PHE A 427 5.71 7.68 20.05
N ASP A 428 6.42 6.69 19.52
CA ASP A 428 7.86 6.77 19.35
C ASP A 428 8.26 7.77 18.23
N SER A 429 7.32 8.06 17.31
CA SER A 429 7.52 8.98 16.19
C SER A 429 6.21 9.51 15.63
N ASP A 430 6.30 10.46 14.73
CA ASP A 430 5.15 10.94 13.94
C ASP A 430 4.55 9.83 13.08
N PHE A 431 5.36 8.88 12.59
CA PHE A 431 4.86 7.78 11.79
C PHE A 431 3.98 6.83 12.61
N ASP A 432 4.31 6.58 13.88
CA ASP A 432 3.44 5.80 14.76
C ASP A 432 2.12 6.52 15.04
N ALA A 433 2.19 7.83 15.24
CA ALA A 433 0.99 8.65 15.37
C ALA A 433 0.13 8.56 14.09
N MET A 434 0.75 8.54 12.90
CA MET A 434 0.04 8.35 11.62
C MET A 434 -0.62 6.97 11.54
N ILE A 435 0.06 5.91 11.94
CA ILE A 435 -0.53 4.55 11.98
C ILE A 435 -1.75 4.51 12.91
N ALA A 436 -1.64 5.10 14.09
CA ALA A 436 -2.74 5.16 15.05
C ALA A 436 -3.92 5.97 14.50
N LEU A 437 -3.64 7.12 13.90
CA LEU A 437 -4.64 7.96 13.22
C LEU A 437 -5.38 7.16 12.14
N ILE A 438 -4.65 6.49 11.24
CA ILE A 438 -5.25 5.67 10.17
C ILE A 438 -6.15 4.57 10.77
N GLY A 439 -5.72 3.95 11.87
CA GLY A 439 -6.55 2.98 12.60
C GLY A 439 -7.90 3.57 13.02
N ASP A 440 -7.89 4.75 13.63
CA ASP A 440 -9.11 5.45 14.06
C ASP A 440 -10.00 5.86 12.88
N LEU A 441 -9.41 6.35 11.79
CA LEU A 441 -10.15 6.73 10.59
C LEU A 441 -10.84 5.52 9.93
N ARG A 442 -10.18 4.36 9.88
CA ARG A 442 -10.77 3.13 9.33
C ARG A 442 -11.84 2.53 10.22
N VAL A 443 -11.79 2.78 11.54
CA VAL A 443 -12.92 2.45 12.44
C VAL A 443 -14.13 3.33 12.11
N ALA A 444 -13.92 4.61 11.84
CA ALA A 444 -14.99 5.55 11.48
C ALA A 444 -15.56 5.26 10.08
N ARG A 445 -14.69 4.90 9.13
CA ARG A 445 -15.07 4.59 7.73
C ARG A 445 -14.18 3.45 7.17
N PRO A 446 -14.62 2.18 7.21
CA PRO A 446 -13.81 1.02 6.80
C PRO A 446 -13.38 1.01 5.32
N ASP A 447 -14.16 1.61 4.43
CA ASP A 447 -13.92 1.69 2.99
C ASP A 447 -13.08 2.92 2.56
N LEU A 448 -12.57 3.69 3.52
CA LEU A 448 -11.78 4.89 3.29
C LEU A 448 -10.56 4.57 2.41
N TYR A 449 -10.28 5.40 1.40
CA TYR A 449 -9.04 5.35 0.64
C TYR A 449 -7.98 6.25 1.28
N ILE A 450 -6.81 5.70 1.59
CA ILE A 450 -5.71 6.44 2.21
C ILE A 450 -4.48 6.35 1.33
N ASN A 451 -4.04 7.51 0.84
CA ASN A 451 -2.79 7.69 0.15
C ASN A 451 -1.78 8.39 1.07
N LEU A 452 -0.61 7.80 1.23
CA LEU A 452 0.55 8.42 1.90
C LEU A 452 1.56 8.88 0.86
N THR A 453 2.07 10.12 1.00
CA THR A 453 3.03 10.67 0.05
C THR A 453 4.44 10.79 0.62
N THR A 454 4.96 11.98 0.77
CA THR A 454 6.34 12.28 1.19
C THR A 454 6.72 11.55 2.48
N GLY A 455 7.92 10.97 2.49
CA GLY A 455 8.43 10.16 3.61
C GLY A 455 8.15 8.66 3.47
N THR A 456 7.41 8.24 2.44
CA THR A 456 7.25 6.81 2.10
C THR A 456 8.41 6.30 1.24
N TYR A 457 8.55 4.99 1.21
CA TYR A 457 9.53 4.23 0.42
C TYR A 457 8.98 2.82 0.16
N PRO A 458 9.51 2.02 -0.77
CA PRO A 458 8.88 0.78 -1.21
C PRO A 458 8.98 -0.38 -0.21
N SER A 459 8.58 -0.14 1.04
CA SER A 459 8.28 -1.22 1.98
C SER A 459 6.85 -1.70 1.74
N PRO A 460 6.63 -2.99 1.42
CA PRO A 460 5.28 -3.50 1.18
C PRO A 460 4.39 -3.43 2.41
N PHE A 461 4.96 -3.30 3.59
CA PHE A 461 4.21 -3.23 4.85
C PHE A 461 3.54 -1.88 5.11
N PHE A 462 3.81 -0.82 4.32
CA PHE A 462 2.95 0.37 4.30
C PHE A 462 1.50 0.02 3.96
N LEU A 463 1.30 -0.99 3.10
CA LEU A 463 -0.03 -1.39 2.65
C LEU A 463 -0.88 -2.10 3.71
N ARG A 464 -0.31 -2.42 4.86
CA ARG A 464 -1.11 -2.84 6.03
C ARG A 464 -1.96 -1.71 6.60
N TYR A 465 -1.64 -0.47 6.27
CA TYR A 465 -2.26 0.76 6.78
C TYR A 465 -2.88 1.60 5.65
N ALA A 466 -2.10 1.92 4.63
CA ALA A 466 -2.50 2.73 3.49
C ALA A 466 -2.92 1.89 2.27
N ASP A 467 -3.63 2.52 1.32
CA ASP A 467 -3.97 1.89 0.04
C ASP A 467 -2.85 2.10 -1.00
N SER A 468 -2.16 3.24 -0.95
CA SER A 468 -1.07 3.58 -1.87
C SER A 468 0.00 4.44 -1.21
N ILE A 469 1.21 4.40 -1.80
CA ILE A 469 2.32 5.29 -1.45
C ILE A 469 2.81 6.04 -2.69
N TRP A 470 3.56 7.12 -2.47
CA TRP A 470 4.15 7.90 -3.55
C TRP A 470 5.39 7.20 -4.15
N ARG A 471 5.55 7.33 -5.49
CA ARG A 471 6.72 6.81 -6.22
C ARG A 471 8.05 7.47 -5.83
N GLY A 472 7.99 8.68 -5.22
CA GLY A 472 9.15 9.53 -4.95
C GLY A 472 9.40 10.57 -6.05
N GLY A 473 10.55 11.23 -6.00
CA GLY A 473 10.96 12.25 -6.96
C GLY A 473 10.24 13.58 -6.83
N GLU A 474 10.18 14.33 -7.93
CA GLU A 474 9.39 15.58 -8.01
C GLU A 474 7.96 15.29 -8.43
N ASP A 475 7.03 16.19 -8.12
CA ASP A 475 5.62 16.08 -8.49
C ASP A 475 5.46 15.85 -9.99
N HIS A 476 6.07 16.72 -10.82
CA HIS A 476 6.29 16.50 -12.23
C HIS A 476 7.60 17.14 -12.67
N ASP A 477 8.29 16.49 -13.59
CA ASP A 477 9.53 16.96 -14.22
C ASP A 477 9.63 16.29 -15.59
N PHE A 478 10.71 16.53 -16.32
CA PHE A 478 10.84 16.17 -17.72
C PHE A 478 12.20 15.47 -17.95
N ALA A 479 12.14 14.32 -18.61
CA ALA A 479 13.32 13.52 -18.95
C ALA A 479 13.20 12.88 -20.33
N GLY A 480 14.32 12.63 -20.97
CA GLY A 480 14.36 11.99 -22.29
C GLY A 480 14.11 12.96 -23.44
N VAL A 481 13.44 12.50 -24.47
CA VAL A 481 13.23 13.18 -25.77
C VAL A 481 11.76 13.26 -26.13
N GLY A 482 11.44 14.01 -27.20
CA GLY A 482 10.07 14.18 -27.69
C GLY A 482 9.37 15.40 -27.14
N SER A 483 8.04 15.43 -27.26
CA SER A 483 7.20 16.49 -26.69
C SER A 483 7.32 16.56 -25.17
N ASP A 484 6.88 17.67 -24.59
CA ASP A 484 6.85 17.83 -23.11
C ASP A 484 6.10 16.68 -22.43
N ARG A 485 5.02 16.19 -23.05
CA ARG A 485 4.22 15.11 -22.53
C ARG A 485 4.96 13.76 -22.62
N GLN A 486 5.69 13.50 -23.71
CA GLN A 486 6.54 12.31 -23.82
C GLN A 486 7.69 12.33 -22.80
N GLN A 487 8.28 13.50 -22.55
CA GLN A 487 9.30 13.68 -21.53
C GLN A 487 8.74 13.50 -20.09
N TRP A 488 7.51 13.96 -19.84
CA TRP A 488 6.81 13.73 -18.57
C TRP A 488 6.57 12.23 -18.31
N ILE A 489 6.03 11.49 -19.30
CA ILE A 489 5.82 10.03 -19.17
C ILE A 489 7.16 9.35 -18.87
N THR A 490 8.23 9.72 -19.57
CA THR A 490 9.56 9.15 -19.37
C THR A 490 10.12 9.45 -17.99
N TYR A 491 9.99 10.68 -17.50
CA TYR A 491 10.40 11.07 -16.15
C TYR A 491 9.68 10.26 -15.08
N ARG A 492 8.34 10.23 -15.13
CA ARG A 492 7.49 9.51 -14.19
C ARG A 492 7.89 8.04 -14.06
N ASP A 493 8.06 7.38 -15.21
CA ASP A 493 8.33 5.96 -15.25
C ASP A 493 9.79 5.64 -14.90
N ALA A 494 10.75 6.50 -15.26
CA ALA A 494 12.16 6.38 -14.86
C ALA A 494 12.33 6.54 -13.35
N ASP A 495 11.61 7.47 -12.74
CA ASP A 495 11.64 7.68 -11.29
C ASP A 495 10.98 6.51 -10.55
N THR A 496 9.86 5.98 -11.07
CA THR A 496 9.22 4.74 -10.58
C THR A 496 10.18 3.55 -10.65
N TYR A 497 10.87 3.36 -11.77
CA TYR A 497 11.83 2.27 -11.93
C TYR A 497 12.98 2.37 -10.91
N ARG A 498 13.61 3.55 -10.81
CA ARG A 498 14.73 3.78 -9.90
C ARG A 498 14.32 3.74 -8.43
N GLY A 499 13.21 4.39 -8.08
CA GLY A 499 12.78 4.58 -6.69
C GLY A 499 12.01 3.39 -6.11
N ILE A 500 11.25 2.68 -6.92
CA ILE A 500 10.37 1.58 -6.48
C ILE A 500 10.90 0.23 -6.95
N VAL A 501 10.95 0.00 -8.28
CA VAL A 501 11.27 -1.32 -8.84
C VAL A 501 12.64 -1.82 -8.39
N ARG A 502 13.64 -0.94 -8.42
CA ARG A 502 15.02 -1.27 -8.03
C ARG A 502 15.22 -1.36 -6.52
N GLN A 503 14.49 -0.57 -5.72
CA GLN A 503 14.68 -0.50 -4.28
C GLN A 503 13.80 -1.46 -3.50
N GLY A 504 12.61 -1.79 -4.00
CA GLY A 504 11.66 -2.68 -3.36
C GLY A 504 11.01 -3.67 -4.32
N PRO A 505 11.73 -4.71 -4.80
CA PRO A 505 11.25 -5.61 -5.85
C PRO A 505 10.00 -6.40 -5.47
N LEU A 506 9.64 -6.46 -4.20
CA LEU A 506 8.39 -7.06 -3.70
C LEU A 506 7.30 -6.02 -3.39
N PHE A 507 7.56 -4.72 -3.59
CA PHE A 507 6.50 -3.73 -3.49
C PHE A 507 5.58 -3.82 -4.72
N PRO A 508 4.25 -3.96 -4.56
CA PRO A 508 3.35 -4.12 -5.71
C PRO A 508 3.14 -2.79 -6.42
N LEU A 509 3.42 -2.76 -7.74
CA LEU A 509 3.25 -1.56 -8.55
C LEU A 509 1.78 -1.12 -8.65
N ASN A 510 0.85 -2.00 -8.30
CA ASN A 510 -0.58 -1.72 -8.24
C ASN A 510 -0.98 -0.72 -7.13
N ALA A 511 -0.06 -0.33 -6.25
CA ALA A 511 -0.35 0.48 -5.06
C ALA A 511 0.48 1.78 -5.01
N LEU A 512 0.70 2.40 -6.17
CA LEU A 512 1.47 3.62 -6.30
C LEU A 512 0.61 4.84 -6.61
N MET A 513 0.96 5.97 -6.00
CA MET A 513 0.65 7.30 -6.47
C MET A 513 1.73 7.71 -7.47
N LEU A 514 1.36 7.92 -8.72
CA LEU A 514 2.28 8.23 -9.82
C LEU A 514 2.24 9.69 -10.28
N HIS A 515 1.44 10.55 -9.63
CA HIS A 515 1.02 11.86 -10.13
C HIS A 515 0.25 11.79 -11.46
N GLY A 516 -0.36 10.70 -11.73
CA GLY A 516 -1.42 10.42 -12.68
C GLY A 516 -1.32 11.04 -14.06
N LEU A 517 -2.48 11.43 -14.57
CA LEU A 517 -2.65 12.20 -15.80
C LEU A 517 -2.56 13.69 -15.48
N VAL A 518 -1.66 14.41 -16.18
CA VAL A 518 -1.46 15.84 -15.94
C VAL A 518 -1.79 16.63 -17.22
N TYR A 519 -2.94 17.31 -17.23
CA TYR A 519 -3.35 18.21 -18.31
C TYR A 519 -4.19 19.34 -17.70
N ALA A 520 -3.53 20.35 -17.11
CA ALA A 520 -4.21 21.34 -16.30
C ALA A 520 -3.60 22.73 -16.46
N ARG A 521 -4.40 23.75 -16.14
CA ARG A 521 -4.08 25.19 -16.35
C ARG A 521 -2.87 25.69 -15.58
N HIS A 522 -2.45 25.02 -14.52
CA HIS A 522 -1.28 25.36 -13.70
C HIS A 522 -0.14 24.34 -13.79
N ALA A 523 -0.22 23.42 -14.73
CA ALA A 523 0.73 22.32 -14.86
C ALA A 523 1.98 22.69 -15.71
N ASN A 524 2.40 23.96 -15.73
CA ASN A 524 3.56 24.43 -16.49
C ASN A 524 3.51 23.95 -17.95
N ARG A 525 4.51 23.22 -18.42
CA ARG A 525 4.65 22.70 -19.80
C ARG A 525 3.55 21.72 -20.21
N LEU A 526 2.74 21.18 -19.26
CA LEU A 526 1.64 20.25 -19.50
C LEU A 526 0.25 20.91 -19.58
N MET A 527 0.17 22.24 -19.69
CA MET A 527 -1.10 22.97 -19.91
C MET A 527 -1.54 22.99 -21.38
N THR A 528 -0.73 22.46 -22.29
CA THR A 528 -1.05 22.30 -23.71
C THR A 528 -0.63 20.90 -24.19
N ASP A 529 -1.14 20.52 -25.36
CA ASP A 529 -0.81 19.23 -25.98
C ASP A 529 -0.61 19.39 -27.51
N PRO A 530 0.42 20.13 -27.95
CA PRO A 530 0.63 20.39 -29.38
C PRO A 530 1.00 19.14 -30.18
N GLY A 531 1.52 18.09 -29.52
CA GLY A 531 1.84 16.81 -30.15
C GLY A 531 0.65 15.85 -30.27
N GLY A 532 -0.47 16.13 -29.58
CA GLY A 532 -1.59 15.19 -29.50
C GLY A 532 -1.30 13.94 -28.70
N ASP A 533 -0.35 14.00 -27.78
CA ASP A 533 0.18 12.85 -27.03
C ASP A 533 -0.65 12.45 -25.79
N PHE A 534 -1.71 13.16 -25.47
CA PHE A 534 -2.49 12.90 -24.25
C PHE A 534 -3.14 11.52 -24.25
N ALA A 535 -3.54 11.01 -25.41
CA ALA A 535 -4.04 9.63 -25.56
C ALA A 535 -2.96 8.59 -25.17
N SER A 536 -1.70 8.81 -25.59
CA SER A 536 -0.57 7.97 -25.21
C SER A 536 -0.30 8.01 -23.69
N GLU A 537 -0.41 9.19 -23.07
CA GLU A 537 -0.31 9.33 -21.61
C GLU A 537 -1.39 8.55 -20.89
N ILE A 538 -2.66 8.65 -21.35
CA ILE A 538 -3.77 7.89 -20.77
C ILE A 538 -3.50 6.38 -20.84
N HIS A 539 -3.14 5.86 -22.01
CA HIS A 539 -2.85 4.42 -22.19
C HIS A 539 -1.67 3.96 -21.35
N ALA A 540 -0.56 4.73 -21.33
CA ALA A 540 0.62 4.41 -20.51
C ALA A 540 0.27 4.42 -19.02
N TYR A 541 -0.47 5.42 -18.56
CA TYR A 541 -0.81 5.55 -17.15
C TYR A 541 -1.72 4.43 -16.64
N PHE A 542 -2.85 4.20 -17.28
CA PHE A 542 -3.75 3.12 -16.88
C PHE A 542 -3.11 1.73 -17.08
N GLY A 543 -2.21 1.63 -18.06
CA GLY A 543 -1.42 0.43 -18.34
C GLY A 543 -0.45 0.04 -17.21
N THR A 544 -0.08 0.97 -16.31
CA THR A 544 0.70 0.64 -15.10
C THR A 544 -0.05 -0.28 -14.15
N GLY A 545 -1.38 -0.36 -14.24
CA GLY A 545 -2.21 -1.16 -13.35
C GLY A 545 -2.34 -0.60 -11.94
N THR A 546 -1.88 0.63 -11.66
CA THR A 546 -2.06 1.24 -10.33
C THR A 546 -3.53 1.38 -9.97
N GLN A 547 -3.87 1.10 -8.72
CA GLN A 547 -5.23 1.26 -8.24
C GLN A 547 -5.63 2.73 -8.06
N LEU A 548 -4.70 3.62 -7.69
CA LEU A 548 -4.94 5.05 -7.56
C LEU A 548 -4.87 5.68 -8.95
N GLN A 549 -6.04 5.88 -9.55
CA GLN A 549 -6.18 6.44 -10.89
C GLN A 549 -6.45 7.95 -10.79
N GLU A 550 -5.37 8.73 -10.75
CA GLU A 550 -5.40 10.17 -10.49
C GLU A 550 -5.51 10.99 -11.77
N MET A 551 -6.32 12.04 -11.72
CA MET A 551 -6.51 12.99 -12.81
C MET A 551 -6.30 14.41 -12.32
N TYR A 552 -5.14 14.99 -12.63
CA TYR A 552 -4.84 16.42 -12.51
C TYR A 552 -5.20 17.10 -13.83
N VAL A 553 -6.50 17.27 -14.06
CA VAL A 553 -7.04 17.65 -15.37
C VAL A 553 -7.99 18.83 -15.22
N THR A 554 -7.74 19.89 -16.01
CA THR A 554 -8.71 20.98 -16.21
C THR A 554 -9.73 20.54 -17.27
N PRO A 555 -11.02 20.34 -16.95
CA PRO A 555 -12.01 19.79 -17.88
C PRO A 555 -12.11 20.52 -19.22
N SER A 556 -11.98 21.86 -19.21
CA SER A 556 -12.09 22.69 -20.40
C SER A 556 -10.93 22.55 -21.41
N LEU A 557 -9.83 21.89 -21.03
CA LEU A 557 -8.71 21.62 -21.93
C LEU A 557 -8.93 20.35 -22.75
N LEU A 558 -9.82 19.46 -22.33
CA LEU A 558 -10.04 18.17 -22.97
C LEU A 558 -10.98 18.32 -24.19
N THR A 559 -10.55 17.73 -25.31
CA THR A 559 -11.39 17.53 -26.50
C THR A 559 -12.40 16.39 -26.27
N ALA A 560 -13.39 16.27 -27.14
CA ALA A 560 -14.33 15.15 -27.12
C ALA A 560 -13.61 13.79 -27.26
N GLU A 561 -12.55 13.74 -28.05
CA GLU A 561 -11.71 12.55 -28.24
C GLU A 561 -10.91 12.19 -26.97
N ASN A 562 -10.35 13.19 -26.27
CA ASN A 562 -9.67 12.96 -24.99
C ASN A 562 -10.62 12.34 -23.97
N TRP A 563 -11.86 12.86 -23.86
CA TRP A 563 -12.88 12.31 -22.99
C TRP A 563 -13.28 10.88 -23.36
N GLU A 564 -13.35 10.55 -24.66
CA GLU A 564 -13.67 9.19 -25.11
C GLU A 564 -12.55 8.22 -24.80
N THR A 565 -11.29 8.59 -25.08
CA THR A 565 -10.11 7.79 -24.74
C THR A 565 -10.01 7.53 -23.24
N LEU A 566 -10.21 8.57 -22.43
CA LEU A 566 -10.20 8.46 -20.97
C LEU A 566 -11.27 7.48 -20.48
N ALA A 567 -12.49 7.61 -20.99
CA ALA A 567 -13.61 6.75 -20.61
C ALA A 567 -13.40 5.29 -21.06
N GLU A 568 -12.94 5.07 -22.29
CA GLU A 568 -12.63 3.72 -22.80
C GLU A 568 -11.57 3.03 -21.93
N THR A 569 -10.49 3.75 -21.63
CA THR A 569 -9.37 3.22 -20.87
C THR A 569 -9.73 2.96 -19.40
N ALA A 570 -10.51 3.85 -18.77
CA ALA A 570 -11.01 3.64 -17.41
C ALA A 570 -11.93 2.41 -17.32
N ARG A 571 -12.82 2.20 -18.31
CA ARG A 571 -13.66 0.98 -18.40
C ARG A 571 -12.81 -0.27 -18.58
N TRP A 572 -11.78 -0.22 -19.44
CA TRP A 572 -10.86 -1.34 -19.65
C TRP A 572 -10.13 -1.70 -18.36
N ALA A 573 -9.54 -0.72 -17.65
CA ALA A 573 -8.83 -0.95 -16.41
C ALA A 573 -9.73 -1.60 -15.34
N ARG A 574 -10.97 -1.12 -15.18
CA ARG A 574 -11.94 -1.74 -14.27
C ARG A 574 -12.32 -3.16 -14.68
N ALA A 575 -12.50 -3.42 -15.97
CA ALA A 575 -12.80 -4.75 -16.50
C ALA A 575 -11.61 -5.73 -16.36
N ARG A 576 -10.39 -5.22 -16.26
CA ARG A 576 -9.15 -5.99 -16.09
C ARG A 576 -8.62 -5.98 -14.66
N ALA A 577 -9.35 -5.46 -13.69
CA ALA A 577 -8.90 -5.33 -12.31
C ALA A 577 -8.36 -6.65 -11.71
N ALA A 578 -9.04 -7.78 -11.97
CA ALA A 578 -8.59 -9.10 -11.51
C ALA A 578 -7.28 -9.60 -12.16
N THR A 579 -6.84 -8.99 -13.26
CA THR A 579 -5.55 -9.23 -13.90
C THR A 579 -4.53 -8.21 -13.46
N LEU A 580 -4.90 -6.91 -13.50
CA LEU A 580 -4.01 -5.79 -13.19
C LEU A 580 -3.52 -5.76 -11.74
N VAL A 581 -4.21 -6.45 -10.82
CA VAL A 581 -3.71 -6.65 -9.45
C VAL A 581 -2.30 -7.26 -9.42
N ASP A 582 -1.93 -8.05 -10.41
CA ASP A 582 -0.62 -8.71 -10.52
C ASP A 582 0.43 -7.86 -11.25
N THR A 583 0.14 -6.60 -11.58
CA THR A 583 1.04 -5.76 -12.40
C THR A 583 2.47 -5.72 -11.87
N HIS A 584 3.43 -5.89 -12.77
CA HIS A 584 4.86 -5.84 -12.48
C HIS A 584 5.64 -5.31 -13.69
N TRP A 585 6.87 -4.90 -13.45
CA TRP A 585 7.74 -4.32 -14.46
C TRP A 585 8.30 -5.36 -15.43
N VAL A 586 8.38 -4.99 -16.71
CA VAL A 586 9.09 -5.74 -17.76
C VAL A 586 9.92 -4.81 -18.63
N GLY A 587 11.00 -5.34 -19.20
CA GLY A 587 11.89 -4.58 -20.09
C GLY A 587 12.94 -3.75 -19.36
N GLY A 588 13.40 -2.68 -20.03
CA GLY A 588 14.58 -1.93 -19.67
C GLY A 588 14.36 -0.73 -18.75
N ASP A 589 15.32 0.20 -18.78
CA ASP A 589 15.35 1.43 -17.99
C ASP A 589 14.84 2.62 -18.84
N PRO A 590 13.74 3.28 -18.45
CA PRO A 590 13.25 4.46 -19.15
C PRO A 590 14.26 5.61 -19.22
N ALA A 591 15.10 5.76 -18.19
CA ALA A 591 16.14 6.80 -18.17
C ALA A 591 17.23 6.56 -19.23
N ALA A 592 17.46 5.31 -19.61
CA ALA A 592 18.33 4.93 -20.70
C ALA A 592 17.61 4.92 -22.08
N LEU A 593 16.35 5.35 -22.13
CA LEU A 593 15.48 5.30 -23.30
C LEU A 593 15.31 3.89 -23.88
N GLU A 594 15.36 2.86 -23.06
CA GLU A 594 15.09 1.48 -23.45
C GLU A 594 13.59 1.21 -23.48
N VAL A 595 13.16 0.23 -24.27
CA VAL A 595 11.77 -0.25 -24.27
C VAL A 595 11.48 -0.91 -22.91
N TYR A 596 10.40 -0.50 -22.29
CA TYR A 596 9.94 -0.99 -20.97
C TYR A 596 8.43 -1.12 -20.93
N GLY A 597 7.92 -1.63 -19.83
CA GLY A 597 6.49 -1.65 -19.61
C GLY A 597 6.05 -2.43 -18.39
N HIS A 598 4.80 -2.86 -18.44
CA HIS A 598 4.13 -3.57 -17.37
C HIS A 598 3.48 -4.84 -17.91
N ALA A 599 3.57 -5.90 -17.12
CA ALA A 599 2.89 -7.16 -17.40
C ALA A 599 2.07 -7.58 -16.19
N ALA A 600 0.99 -8.31 -16.43
CA ALA A 600 0.15 -8.88 -15.39
C ALA A 600 -0.52 -10.17 -15.87
N TRP A 601 -0.70 -11.14 -14.97
CA TRP A 601 -1.44 -12.37 -15.25
C TRP A 601 -2.38 -12.70 -14.09
N GLY A 602 -3.66 -12.79 -14.39
CA GLY A 602 -4.67 -13.14 -13.39
C GLY A 602 -5.98 -13.59 -14.04
N ALA A 603 -6.73 -14.44 -13.36
CA ALA A 603 -8.02 -14.96 -13.84
C ALA A 603 -7.95 -15.60 -15.25
N GLY A 604 -6.84 -16.29 -15.60
CA GLY A 604 -6.63 -16.95 -16.89
C GLY A 604 -6.40 -16.00 -18.07
N ARG A 605 -6.01 -14.75 -17.79
CA ARG A 605 -5.75 -13.70 -18.79
C ARG A 605 -4.48 -12.92 -18.46
N GLY A 606 -3.85 -12.38 -19.49
CA GLY A 606 -2.71 -11.49 -19.34
C GLY A 606 -3.01 -10.09 -19.85
N VAL A 607 -2.25 -9.15 -19.37
CA VAL A 607 -2.10 -7.80 -19.90
C VAL A 607 -0.61 -7.55 -20.11
N LEU A 608 -0.22 -7.04 -21.27
CA LEU A 608 1.13 -6.59 -21.56
C LEU A 608 1.05 -5.17 -22.12
N VAL A 609 1.71 -4.24 -21.47
CA VAL A 609 1.82 -2.85 -21.93
C VAL A 609 3.30 -2.54 -22.12
N LEU A 610 3.69 -2.16 -23.33
CA LEU A 610 5.08 -1.79 -23.67
C LEU A 610 5.11 -0.35 -24.15
N ARG A 611 6.16 0.38 -23.79
CA ARG A 611 6.42 1.74 -24.28
C ARG A 611 7.81 1.85 -24.86
N ASN A 612 7.89 2.48 -26.02
CA ASN A 612 9.13 2.98 -26.59
C ASN A 612 9.30 4.46 -26.19
N PRO A 613 10.27 4.83 -25.32
CA PRO A 613 10.46 6.22 -24.89
C PRO A 613 11.32 7.05 -25.85
N LYS A 614 11.69 6.51 -27.01
CA LYS A 614 12.63 7.10 -27.95
C LYS A 614 11.93 7.63 -29.21
N ASP A 615 12.54 8.61 -29.86
CA ASP A 615 12.14 9.22 -31.12
C ASP A 615 12.52 8.40 -32.38
N ALA A 616 12.90 7.14 -32.17
CA ALA A 616 13.25 6.18 -33.20
C ALA A 616 12.61 4.82 -32.89
N PRO A 617 12.33 3.97 -33.94
CA PRO A 617 11.82 2.63 -33.70
C PRO A 617 12.79 1.81 -32.84
N GLN A 618 12.25 1.00 -31.94
CA GLN A 618 13.03 0.07 -31.11
C GLN A 618 12.37 -1.31 -31.09
N THR A 619 13.17 -2.33 -30.82
CA THR A 619 12.68 -3.71 -30.70
C THR A 619 13.10 -4.29 -29.35
N ILE A 620 12.18 -5.03 -28.71
CA ILE A 620 12.44 -5.81 -27.50
C ILE A 620 12.02 -7.27 -27.75
N ALA A 621 12.86 -8.20 -27.31
CA ALA A 621 12.54 -9.63 -27.31
C ALA A 621 11.99 -10.03 -25.95
N LEU A 622 10.76 -10.56 -25.89
CA LEU A 622 10.15 -11.02 -24.66
C LEU A 622 9.54 -12.42 -24.85
N ASP A 623 9.85 -13.33 -23.94
CA ASP A 623 9.10 -14.57 -23.79
C ASP A 623 7.83 -14.28 -22.96
N VAL A 624 6.67 -14.67 -23.50
CA VAL A 624 5.38 -14.41 -22.87
C VAL A 624 5.23 -15.13 -21.51
N ALA A 625 5.82 -16.32 -21.37
CA ALA A 625 5.78 -17.06 -20.11
C ALA A 625 6.61 -16.37 -19.02
N GLU A 626 7.75 -15.81 -19.38
CA GLU A 626 8.59 -15.04 -18.45
C GLU A 626 7.97 -13.67 -18.17
N ALA A 627 7.53 -12.95 -19.19
CA ALA A 627 6.98 -11.62 -19.06
C ALA A 627 5.69 -11.58 -18.21
N LEU A 628 4.84 -12.60 -18.35
CA LEU A 628 3.60 -12.72 -17.57
C LEU A 628 3.79 -13.56 -16.29
N GLU A 629 5.00 -14.06 -16.03
CA GLU A 629 5.29 -15.01 -14.94
C GLU A 629 4.29 -16.19 -14.89
N LEU A 630 4.03 -16.82 -16.04
CA LEU A 630 3.03 -17.88 -16.13
C LEU A 630 3.33 -19.06 -15.21
N PRO A 631 2.30 -19.76 -14.69
CA PRO A 631 2.48 -21.06 -14.05
C PRO A 631 3.08 -22.07 -15.05
N GLU A 632 3.94 -22.99 -14.59
CA GLU A 632 4.70 -23.94 -15.44
C GLU A 632 3.82 -24.83 -16.37
N ARG A 633 2.51 -24.82 -16.25
CA ARG A 633 1.57 -25.68 -17.00
C ARG A 633 0.88 -25.00 -18.17
N ASP A 634 1.04 -23.70 -18.34
CA ASP A 634 0.36 -22.96 -19.40
C ASP A 634 1.26 -22.87 -20.65
N ALA A 635 1.37 -23.97 -21.40
CA ALA A 635 2.18 -24.07 -22.61
C ALA A 635 1.40 -23.83 -23.94
N GLU A 636 0.14 -23.49 -23.88
CA GLU A 636 -0.70 -23.23 -25.06
C GLU A 636 -0.29 -21.92 -25.75
N PRO A 637 -0.42 -21.83 -27.09
CA PRO A 637 -0.16 -20.57 -27.78
C PRO A 637 -1.19 -19.52 -27.40
N PHE A 638 -0.69 -18.33 -27.05
CA PHE A 638 -1.52 -17.21 -26.65
C PHE A 638 -1.90 -16.32 -27.81
N THR A 639 -3.07 -15.72 -27.75
CA THR A 639 -3.51 -14.66 -28.66
C THR A 639 -3.45 -13.34 -27.91
N ALA A 640 -2.71 -12.36 -28.46
CA ALA A 640 -2.60 -11.01 -27.91
C ALA A 640 -3.24 -10.00 -28.87
N ARG A 641 -4.13 -9.15 -28.35
CA ARG A 641 -4.89 -8.15 -29.12
C ARG A 641 -4.90 -6.81 -28.41
N SER A 642 -4.85 -5.72 -29.17
CA SER A 642 -5.13 -4.39 -28.60
C SER A 642 -6.59 -4.30 -28.13
N PRO A 643 -6.84 -3.73 -26.93
CA PRO A 643 -8.20 -3.49 -26.46
C PRO A 643 -8.85 -2.23 -27.06
N TRP A 644 -8.09 -1.36 -27.72
CA TRP A 644 -8.53 -0.04 -28.16
C TRP A 644 -9.36 -0.07 -29.45
N ARG A 645 -10.41 0.74 -29.50
CA ARG A 645 -11.27 0.85 -30.69
C ARG A 645 -10.51 1.38 -31.89
N SER A 646 -9.58 2.30 -31.70
CA SER A 646 -8.73 2.86 -32.74
C SER A 646 -7.80 1.82 -33.39
N GLU A 647 -7.51 0.73 -32.70
CA GLU A 647 -6.59 -0.34 -33.15
C GLU A 647 -7.31 -1.66 -33.49
N ARG A 648 -8.63 -1.64 -33.72
CA ARG A 648 -9.42 -2.86 -34.01
C ARG A 648 -8.95 -3.63 -35.24
N GLU A 649 -8.39 -2.93 -36.21
CA GLU A 649 -7.90 -3.52 -37.48
C GLU A 649 -6.50 -4.10 -37.31
N ARG A 650 -5.82 -3.83 -36.18
CA ARG A 650 -4.49 -4.41 -35.90
C ARG A 650 -4.61 -5.93 -35.75
N PRO A 651 -3.84 -6.71 -36.58
CA PRO A 651 -3.92 -8.16 -36.50
C PRO A 651 -3.51 -8.67 -35.12
N PRO A 652 -4.16 -9.73 -34.60
CA PRO A 652 -3.74 -10.32 -33.35
C PRO A 652 -2.35 -10.96 -33.50
N LEU A 653 -1.56 -10.86 -32.43
CA LEU A 653 -0.28 -11.57 -32.35
C LEU A 653 -0.50 -12.97 -31.77
N ARG A 654 0.29 -13.94 -32.31
CA ARG A 654 0.40 -15.27 -31.73
C ARG A 654 1.71 -15.37 -30.98
N LEU A 655 1.61 -15.67 -29.67
CA LEU A 655 2.74 -15.77 -28.76
C LEU A 655 2.83 -17.19 -28.22
N ALA A 656 4.04 -17.76 -28.21
CA ALA A 656 4.29 -19.09 -27.67
C ALA A 656 5.15 -18.98 -26.38
N ALA A 657 4.77 -19.69 -25.34
CA ALA A 657 5.60 -19.82 -24.14
C ALA A 657 6.93 -20.52 -24.47
N GLY A 658 8.02 -20.06 -23.89
CA GLY A 658 9.36 -20.57 -24.13
C GLY A 658 10.01 -20.11 -25.48
N THR A 659 9.34 -19.18 -26.19
CA THR A 659 9.85 -18.61 -27.45
C THR A 659 9.76 -17.09 -27.41
N PRO A 660 10.89 -16.38 -27.35
CA PRO A 660 10.88 -14.92 -27.35
C PRO A 660 10.27 -14.35 -28.64
N HIS A 661 9.28 -13.48 -28.48
CA HIS A 661 8.68 -12.70 -29.55
C HIS A 661 9.38 -11.34 -29.68
N GLN A 662 9.62 -10.89 -30.91
CA GLN A 662 10.20 -9.58 -31.21
C GLN A 662 9.09 -8.55 -31.34
N PHE A 663 8.97 -7.68 -30.33
CA PHE A 663 8.05 -6.54 -30.38
C PHE A 663 8.79 -5.32 -30.94
N THR A 664 8.41 -4.87 -32.12
CA THR A 664 8.92 -3.63 -32.72
C THR A 664 7.92 -2.52 -32.48
N LEU A 665 8.33 -1.46 -31.80
CA LEU A 665 7.52 -0.31 -31.45
C LEU A 665 7.97 0.91 -32.24
N HIS A 666 7.02 1.67 -32.77
CA HIS A 666 7.27 2.97 -33.40
C HIS A 666 7.78 3.99 -32.35
N PRO A 667 8.32 5.15 -32.80
CA PRO A 667 8.68 6.23 -31.88
C PRO A 667 7.51 6.56 -30.94
N PHE A 668 7.79 6.60 -29.63
CA PHE A 668 6.84 6.91 -28.55
C PHE A 668 5.60 6.03 -28.47
N GLU A 669 5.55 4.91 -29.19
CA GLU A 669 4.39 4.01 -29.15
C GLU A 669 4.17 3.42 -27.75
N VAL A 670 2.91 3.41 -27.34
CA VAL A 670 2.39 2.68 -26.18
C VAL A 670 1.56 1.51 -26.71
N LEU A 671 2.13 0.33 -26.71
CA LEU A 671 1.47 -0.91 -27.17
C LEU A 671 0.78 -1.58 -25.98
N THR A 672 -0.56 -1.64 -26.02
CA THR A 672 -1.35 -2.36 -25.01
C THR A 672 -1.93 -3.63 -25.62
N LEU A 673 -1.75 -4.76 -24.95
CA LEU A 673 -2.24 -6.06 -25.39
C LEU A 673 -2.98 -6.80 -24.28
N ASP A 674 -4.22 -7.19 -24.55
CA ASP A 674 -4.92 -8.22 -23.80
C ASP A 674 -4.48 -9.59 -24.32
N VAL A 675 -4.00 -10.46 -23.42
CA VAL A 675 -3.46 -11.79 -23.75
C VAL A 675 -4.43 -12.87 -23.25
N THR A 676 -4.81 -13.79 -24.12
CA THR A 676 -5.69 -14.93 -23.79
C THR A 676 -5.10 -16.23 -24.36
N SER A 677 -5.32 -17.34 -23.68
CA SER A 677 -5.03 -18.68 -24.17
C SER A 677 -5.98 -19.11 -25.28
#